data_d2966b5f3fd5aa3620b68bb4ab77948b
#
_entry.id   d2966b5f3fd5aa3620b68bb4ab77948b
#
_cell.length_a   1.000
_cell.length_b   1.000
_cell.length_c   1.000
_cell.angle_alpha   90.00
_cell.angle_beta   90.00
_cell.angle_gamma   90.00
#
_symmetry.space_group_name_H-M   'P 1'
#
loop_
_entity.id
_entity.type
_entity.pdbx_description
1 polymer ?
#
loop_
_entity_poly.entity_id
_entity_poly.type
_entity_poly.pdbx_seq_one_letter_code
_entity_poly.pdbx_strand_id
1 'polypeptide(L)'
;MKTTLCLAALLAPAAAAQQWHYPPAPRAAVVDNYFGRQVADPYRPLEDLDAPATTAWVDAENAITFAYLGGIARRDSIRTRLTALWNYPRVQVPVREAGQLWFRKNSGLQKQSVLYRAAGLGSAAVAVLDPNALSPDGSVAVAQWSVSPDGRLLGYSTAAGGSDLQDIHFRDLATGRDLAAVVPRVKFTGISWTRDGKGFYYSRFRGSAERANLRDANTHHQLFYHTLGDAADRLVFERLDDSTAGVFSGVSDDGRWLFVFSGSGTTNNRLWVANLKDAAHPDLSAPLSPVVTAEDAVNTPLGVVGDTLYLYTNWQAPRGRIVAATMGDSDRTHWRTVVAEGPDVMNETALVGDRLVVTYLVDVQSRIRLFDLAGAPRGEVALPDVGTVAGLSGRNDGSDVFFAFSSYLRPATVYRYDLRAGRLEPFQPARAPFDPAPYETRATFYQSKDGTRIPIFVTARRGLARDGSHPTLLYAYGGFDISLTPYYSPAVAAWLELGGVYAVANLRGGAEYGEVWHHAGMREKKQNVFDDFIAAAEFLVREGYAAPRTLAIQGGSNGGLLVGAVMTQRPDLFGVALPAVGVMDMLRYQKFTGGRFWAEEYGSSDDSTAVGYLLAYSPLQNLKVGTCYPATLVTTADHDDRVVPGHSFKFAATLQADQACDRPVMLRVEKAGSHGYRPTDRVIAEIADEFAFALANLGVRAP
;
A
#
# COMPACT_ATOMS: atom_id res chain seq x y z
N MET A 1 10.03 -1.86 81.66
CA MET A 1 10.05 -2.78 80.54
C MET A 1 9.78 -1.95 79.28
N LYS A 2 10.83 -1.67 78.51
CA LYS A 2 10.71 -0.96 77.21
C LYS A 2 10.83 -2.01 76.12
N THR A 3 9.76 -2.24 75.35
CA THR A 3 9.70 -3.20 74.23
C THR A 3 10.14 -2.47 72.99
N THR A 4 11.28 -2.81 72.43
CA THR A 4 11.81 -2.29 71.15
C THR A 4 11.24 -3.15 70.04
N LEU A 5 10.39 -2.55 69.12
CA LEU A 5 9.94 -3.18 67.92
C LEU A 5 11.02 -3.01 66.82
N CYS A 6 11.61 -4.12 66.38
CA CYS A 6 12.46 -4.15 65.20
C CYS A 6 11.57 -4.25 63.94
N LEU A 7 11.57 -3.20 63.13
CA LEU A 7 11.00 -3.21 61.79
C LEU A 7 12.02 -3.88 60.84
N ALA A 8 11.75 -5.11 60.39
CA ALA A 8 12.50 -5.74 59.31
C ALA A 8 11.99 -5.19 57.97
N ALA A 9 12.78 -4.35 57.32
CA ALA A 9 12.55 -3.92 55.97
C ALA A 9 12.87 -5.09 55.02
N LEU A 10 11.83 -5.66 54.39
CA LEU A 10 11.95 -6.60 53.26
C LEU A 10 12.44 -5.81 52.04
N LEU A 11 13.74 -5.89 51.77
CA LEU A 11 14.31 -5.50 50.49
C LEU A 11 13.82 -6.52 49.41
N ALA A 12 12.86 -6.12 48.57
CA ALA A 12 12.56 -6.87 47.37
C ALA A 12 13.83 -6.90 46.47
N PRO A 13 14.22 -8.05 45.92
CA PRO A 13 15.36 -8.11 45.02
C PRO A 13 15.04 -7.22 43.81
N ALA A 14 15.94 -6.29 43.51
CA ALA A 14 15.92 -5.57 42.26
C ALA A 14 15.98 -6.64 41.14
N ALA A 15 14.94 -6.71 40.30
CA ALA A 15 14.98 -7.54 39.11
C ALA A 15 16.22 -7.11 38.30
N ALA A 16 17.16 -8.04 38.10
CA ALA A 16 18.30 -7.79 37.25
C ALA A 16 17.76 -7.39 35.88
N ALA A 17 18.17 -6.23 35.35
CA ALA A 17 17.82 -5.79 34.00
C ALA A 17 18.20 -6.91 33.04
N GLN A 18 17.24 -7.33 32.20
CA GLN A 18 17.48 -8.40 31.25
C GLN A 18 18.41 -7.86 30.15
N GLN A 19 19.66 -8.29 30.19
CA GLN A 19 20.63 -7.91 29.18
C GLN A 19 20.39 -8.76 27.93
N TRP A 20 20.00 -8.11 26.82
CA TRP A 20 19.79 -8.78 25.54
C TRP A 20 21.13 -9.19 24.91
N HIS A 21 21.23 -10.43 24.44
CA HIS A 21 22.38 -10.94 23.71
C HIS A 21 21.96 -11.21 22.27
N TYR A 22 22.20 -10.23 21.40
CA TYR A 22 21.88 -10.34 19.98
C TYR A 22 22.99 -11.08 19.22
N PRO A 23 22.65 -11.83 18.14
CA PRO A 23 23.64 -12.46 17.27
C PRO A 23 24.56 -11.40 16.65
N PRO A 24 25.88 -11.65 16.59
CA PRO A 24 26.80 -10.71 15.95
C PRO A 24 26.50 -10.60 14.45
N ALA A 25 26.12 -9.41 14.00
CA ALA A 25 25.86 -9.15 12.59
C ALA A 25 27.18 -9.07 11.79
N PRO A 26 27.20 -9.56 10.52
CA PRO A 26 28.35 -9.38 9.63
C PRO A 26 28.71 -7.91 9.46
N ARG A 27 29.99 -7.58 9.62
CA ARG A 27 30.51 -6.20 9.55
C ARG A 27 31.67 -6.08 8.58
N ALA A 28 31.80 -4.89 7.96
CA ALA A 28 32.94 -4.50 7.11
C ALA A 28 33.28 -3.01 7.31
N ALA A 29 34.54 -2.65 7.07
CA ALA A 29 34.97 -1.26 7.16
C ALA A 29 34.64 -0.48 5.87
N VAL A 30 33.33 -0.33 5.59
CA VAL A 30 32.84 0.38 4.41
C VAL A 30 32.55 1.82 4.78
N VAL A 31 33.04 2.76 3.96
CA VAL A 31 32.78 4.19 4.07
C VAL A 31 32.47 4.71 2.67
N ASP A 32 31.26 5.23 2.46
CA ASP A 32 30.89 5.89 1.22
C ASP A 32 31.22 7.38 1.26
N ASN A 33 31.54 7.95 0.11
CA ASN A 33 31.79 9.38 -0.05
C ASN A 33 30.65 10.02 -0.87
N TYR A 34 29.82 10.78 -0.20
CA TYR A 34 28.72 11.54 -0.84
C TYR A 34 29.14 13.02 -0.95
N PHE A 35 29.77 13.40 -2.07
CA PHE A 35 30.20 14.78 -2.36
C PHE A 35 31.08 15.38 -1.23
N GLY A 36 32.06 14.60 -0.77
CA GLY A 36 32.97 14.99 0.31
C GLY A 36 32.52 14.62 1.72
N ARG A 37 31.29 14.14 1.90
CA ARG A 37 30.79 13.64 3.18
C ARG A 37 31.07 12.15 3.30
N GLN A 38 31.87 11.78 4.28
CA GLN A 38 32.20 10.38 4.58
C GLN A 38 31.09 9.78 5.46
N VAL A 39 30.45 8.71 4.99
CA VAL A 39 29.37 8.01 5.72
C VAL A 39 29.74 6.54 5.89
N ALA A 40 29.93 6.12 7.13
CA ALA A 40 30.22 4.73 7.45
C ALA A 40 28.98 3.85 7.29
N ASP A 41 29.16 2.67 6.70
CA ASP A 41 28.13 1.63 6.59
C ASP A 41 28.71 0.28 7.01
N PRO A 42 28.91 0.07 8.31
CA PRO A 42 29.58 -1.13 8.82
C PRO A 42 28.79 -2.42 8.56
N TYR A 43 27.48 -2.34 8.37
CA TYR A 43 26.59 -3.48 8.11
C TYR A 43 26.26 -3.66 6.61
N ARG A 44 27.03 -3.05 5.70
CA ARG A 44 26.92 -3.24 4.25
C ARG A 44 26.84 -4.72 3.82
N PRO A 45 27.54 -5.68 4.45
CA PRO A 45 27.42 -7.09 4.08
C PRO A 45 26.01 -7.65 4.16
N LEU A 46 25.10 -7.08 4.99
CA LEU A 46 23.70 -7.50 5.11
C LEU A 46 22.83 -7.10 3.89
N GLU A 47 23.36 -6.34 2.93
CA GLU A 47 22.69 -6.10 1.64
C GLU A 47 22.82 -7.32 0.70
N ASP A 48 23.77 -8.23 0.97
CA ASP A 48 23.90 -9.49 0.26
C ASP A 48 23.00 -10.54 0.90
N LEU A 49 21.76 -10.64 0.37
CA LEU A 49 20.73 -11.52 0.91
C LEU A 49 21.05 -13.01 0.69
N ASP A 50 21.86 -13.33 -0.33
CA ASP A 50 22.26 -14.69 -0.69
C ASP A 50 23.54 -15.14 0.05
N ALA A 51 24.22 -14.23 0.74
CA ALA A 51 25.42 -14.58 1.48
C ALA A 51 25.10 -15.53 2.65
N PRO A 52 25.84 -16.64 2.81
CA PRO A 52 25.59 -17.59 3.91
C PRO A 52 25.65 -16.93 5.31
N ALA A 53 26.51 -15.92 5.49
CA ALA A 53 26.62 -15.20 6.74
C ALA A 53 25.36 -14.35 7.04
N THR A 54 24.74 -13.73 6.03
CA THR A 54 23.50 -12.99 6.16
C THR A 54 22.35 -13.94 6.50
N THR A 55 22.22 -15.05 5.77
CA THR A 55 21.19 -16.06 6.02
C THR A 55 21.29 -16.62 7.45
N ALA A 56 22.49 -17.00 7.90
CA ALA A 56 22.71 -17.52 9.24
C ALA A 56 22.38 -16.48 10.33
N TRP A 57 22.71 -15.20 10.11
CA TRP A 57 22.37 -14.13 11.03
C TRP A 57 20.85 -13.91 11.11
N VAL A 58 20.15 -13.89 9.98
CA VAL A 58 18.67 -13.78 9.92
C VAL A 58 17.99 -14.93 10.66
N ASP A 59 18.49 -16.16 10.50
CA ASP A 59 17.94 -17.32 11.20
C ASP A 59 18.15 -17.21 12.72
N ALA A 60 19.31 -16.72 13.17
CA ALA A 60 19.59 -16.48 14.59
C ALA A 60 18.74 -15.36 15.17
N GLU A 61 18.52 -14.25 14.44
CA GLU A 61 17.61 -13.16 14.81
C GLU A 61 16.17 -13.65 14.95
N ASN A 62 15.68 -14.43 13.99
CA ASN A 62 14.36 -15.05 14.05
C ASN A 62 14.23 -15.99 15.26
N ALA A 63 15.26 -16.77 15.58
CA ALA A 63 15.25 -17.69 16.73
C ALA A 63 15.05 -16.93 18.06
N ILE A 64 15.78 -15.83 18.27
CA ILE A 64 15.64 -14.96 19.46
C ILE A 64 14.26 -14.30 19.48
N THR A 65 13.85 -13.72 18.36
CA THR A 65 12.56 -13.02 18.23
C THR A 65 11.40 -13.96 18.54
N PHE A 66 11.36 -15.14 17.92
CA PHE A 66 10.28 -16.11 18.17
C PHE A 66 10.33 -16.73 19.57
N ALA A 67 11.51 -16.90 20.15
CA ALA A 67 11.63 -17.31 21.57
C ALA A 67 11.05 -16.26 22.52
N TYR A 68 11.35 -14.96 22.28
CA TYR A 68 10.78 -13.86 23.06
C TYR A 68 9.26 -13.78 22.90
N LEU A 69 8.77 -13.77 21.68
CA LEU A 69 7.33 -13.70 21.38
C LEU A 69 6.57 -14.92 21.92
N GLY A 70 7.17 -16.10 21.85
CA GLY A 70 6.61 -17.35 22.39
C GLY A 70 6.48 -17.35 23.92
N GLY A 71 7.30 -16.56 24.60
CA GLY A 71 7.21 -16.34 26.07
C GLY A 71 6.07 -15.40 26.49
N ILE A 72 5.44 -14.68 25.56
CA ILE A 72 4.36 -13.74 25.89
C ILE A 72 3.03 -14.50 26.03
N ALA A 73 2.55 -14.66 27.24
CA ALA A 73 1.37 -15.50 27.56
C ALA A 73 0.09 -15.15 26.77
N ARG A 74 -0.09 -13.89 26.37
CA ARG A 74 -1.28 -13.43 25.62
C ARG A 74 -1.24 -13.68 24.12
N ARG A 75 -0.07 -13.99 23.54
CA ARG A 75 0.13 -14.12 22.10
C ARG A 75 -0.87 -15.07 21.44
N ASP A 76 -1.04 -16.25 22.02
CA ASP A 76 -1.94 -17.28 21.47
C ASP A 76 -3.42 -16.92 21.59
N SER A 77 -3.83 -16.25 22.68
CA SER A 77 -5.20 -15.75 22.81
C SER A 77 -5.52 -14.63 21.81
N ILE A 78 -4.58 -13.72 21.57
CA ILE A 78 -4.67 -12.68 20.54
C ILE A 78 -4.81 -13.32 19.15
N ARG A 79 -3.97 -14.30 18.82
CA ARG A 79 -4.02 -15.04 17.55
C ARG A 79 -5.37 -15.74 17.38
N THR A 80 -5.88 -16.39 18.41
CA THR A 80 -7.18 -17.05 18.38
C THR A 80 -8.31 -16.06 18.10
N ARG A 81 -8.29 -14.90 18.77
CA ARG A 81 -9.32 -13.86 18.56
C ARG A 81 -9.21 -13.24 17.16
N LEU A 82 -8.01 -12.93 16.69
CA LEU A 82 -7.77 -12.47 15.32
C LEU A 82 -8.32 -13.47 14.30
N THR A 83 -8.04 -14.76 14.48
CA THR A 83 -8.56 -15.82 13.60
C THR A 83 -10.10 -15.78 13.55
N ALA A 84 -10.75 -15.64 14.69
CA ALA A 84 -12.21 -15.51 14.75
C ALA A 84 -12.71 -14.25 14.04
N LEU A 85 -12.06 -13.10 14.26
CA LEU A 85 -12.42 -11.82 13.61
C LEU A 85 -12.18 -11.82 12.10
N TRP A 86 -11.21 -12.61 11.62
CA TRP A 86 -10.95 -12.80 10.18
C TRP A 86 -11.92 -13.72 9.49
N ASN A 87 -12.62 -14.58 10.28
CA ASN A 87 -13.47 -15.64 9.74
C ASN A 87 -14.87 -15.13 9.36
N TYR A 88 -14.93 -14.32 8.30
CA TYR A 88 -16.17 -13.89 7.65
C TYR A 88 -15.99 -13.74 6.15
N PRO A 89 -17.05 -13.90 5.35
CA PRO A 89 -16.97 -13.73 3.90
C PRO A 89 -16.61 -12.29 3.51
N ARG A 90 -15.60 -12.13 2.66
CA ARG A 90 -15.16 -10.86 2.08
C ARG A 90 -15.23 -10.94 0.57
N VAL A 91 -15.81 -9.94 -0.06
CA VAL A 91 -15.99 -9.85 -1.51
C VAL A 91 -15.35 -8.55 -1.98
N GLN A 92 -14.59 -8.62 -3.07
CA GLN A 92 -14.06 -7.45 -3.75
C GLN A 92 -15.08 -6.89 -4.75
N VAL A 93 -14.89 -5.63 -5.14
CA VAL A 93 -15.73 -4.97 -6.12
C VAL A 93 -15.71 -5.75 -7.43
N PRO A 94 -16.87 -6.11 -8.01
CA PRO A 94 -16.93 -6.85 -9.25
C PRO A 94 -16.59 -5.96 -10.45
N VAL A 95 -16.01 -6.59 -11.47
CA VAL A 95 -15.90 -6.00 -12.81
C VAL A 95 -16.85 -6.74 -13.75
N ARG A 96 -17.42 -6.00 -14.72
CA ARG A 96 -18.26 -6.58 -15.76
C ARG A 96 -17.42 -6.79 -17.03
N GLU A 97 -17.27 -8.04 -17.45
CA GLU A 97 -16.59 -8.39 -18.69
C GLU A 97 -17.29 -9.57 -19.38
N ALA A 98 -17.34 -9.56 -20.72
CA ALA A 98 -18.02 -10.59 -21.51
C ALA A 98 -19.47 -10.89 -21.05
N GLY A 99 -20.20 -9.84 -20.64
CA GLY A 99 -21.58 -9.96 -20.15
C GLY A 99 -21.74 -10.55 -18.76
N GLN A 100 -20.66 -10.91 -18.07
CA GLN A 100 -20.66 -11.52 -16.74
C GLN A 100 -20.03 -10.60 -15.68
N LEU A 101 -20.33 -10.89 -14.40
CA LEU A 101 -19.69 -10.27 -13.24
C LEU A 101 -18.56 -11.17 -12.76
N TRP A 102 -17.38 -10.57 -12.57
CA TRP A 102 -16.16 -11.24 -12.10
C TRP A 102 -15.69 -10.58 -10.82
N PHE A 103 -15.45 -11.38 -9.78
CA PHE A 103 -15.02 -10.86 -8.49
C PHE A 103 -14.24 -11.88 -7.67
N ARG A 104 -13.34 -11.39 -6.83
CA ARG A 104 -12.68 -12.23 -5.84
C ARG A 104 -13.51 -12.32 -4.58
N LYS A 105 -13.55 -13.52 -3.98
CA LYS A 105 -14.21 -13.79 -2.71
C LYS A 105 -13.34 -14.67 -1.83
N ASN A 106 -13.24 -14.30 -0.57
CA ASN A 106 -12.67 -15.14 0.48
C ASN A 106 -13.83 -15.58 1.40
N SER A 107 -13.95 -16.86 1.68
CA SER A 107 -15.02 -17.38 2.53
C SER A 107 -14.79 -17.14 4.04
N GLY A 108 -13.58 -16.69 4.41
CA GLY A 108 -13.18 -16.39 5.78
C GLY A 108 -11.66 -16.58 5.95
N LEU A 109 -11.24 -17.81 6.14
CA LEU A 109 -9.83 -18.15 6.46
C LEU A 109 -9.04 -18.76 5.29
N GLN A 110 -9.55 -18.73 4.06
CA GLN A 110 -8.77 -19.14 2.91
C GLN A 110 -7.48 -18.29 2.85
N LYS A 111 -6.36 -18.91 2.52
CA LYS A 111 -5.05 -18.23 2.41
C LYS A 111 -5.10 -17.10 1.39
N GLN A 112 -5.81 -17.33 0.27
CA GLN A 112 -6.06 -16.38 -0.79
C GLN A 112 -7.53 -16.34 -1.18
N SER A 113 -7.98 -15.22 -1.78
CA SER A 113 -9.32 -15.10 -2.33
C SER A 113 -9.43 -15.84 -3.66
N VAL A 114 -10.52 -16.58 -3.83
CA VAL A 114 -10.86 -17.32 -5.06
C VAL A 114 -11.53 -16.37 -6.05
N LEU A 115 -11.22 -16.48 -7.34
CA LEU A 115 -11.90 -15.77 -8.41
C LEU A 115 -13.19 -16.48 -8.82
N TYR A 116 -14.28 -15.75 -8.84
CA TYR A 116 -15.63 -16.21 -9.22
C TYR A 116 -16.14 -15.46 -10.44
N ARG A 117 -17.04 -16.11 -11.18
CA ARG A 117 -17.90 -15.45 -12.17
C ARG A 117 -19.38 -15.69 -11.85
N ALA A 118 -20.22 -14.74 -12.21
CA ALA A 118 -21.67 -14.84 -12.12
C ALA A 118 -22.33 -14.28 -13.37
N ALA A 119 -23.41 -14.89 -13.86
CA ALA A 119 -24.11 -14.43 -15.06
C ALA A 119 -24.74 -13.04 -14.89
N GLY A 120 -25.04 -12.65 -13.66
CA GLY A 120 -25.62 -11.36 -13.32
C GLY A 120 -25.91 -11.24 -11.83
N LEU A 121 -26.61 -10.17 -11.46
CA LEU A 121 -27.05 -9.93 -10.10
C LEU A 121 -27.98 -11.05 -9.61
N GLY A 122 -27.74 -11.55 -8.40
CA GLY A 122 -28.52 -12.63 -7.81
C GLY A 122 -28.29 -14.03 -8.40
N SER A 123 -27.46 -14.15 -9.45
CA SER A 123 -27.10 -15.45 -10.00
C SER A 123 -26.08 -16.17 -9.12
N ALA A 124 -26.11 -17.52 -9.14
CA ALA A 124 -25.12 -18.32 -8.46
C ALA A 124 -23.72 -18.04 -9.04
N ALA A 125 -22.76 -17.81 -8.16
CA ALA A 125 -21.37 -17.59 -8.55
C ALA A 125 -20.62 -18.92 -8.67
N VAL A 126 -19.84 -19.07 -9.74
CA VAL A 126 -19.02 -20.26 -10.03
C VAL A 126 -17.55 -19.90 -9.83
N ALA A 127 -16.81 -20.71 -9.08
CA ALA A 127 -15.36 -20.57 -8.92
C ALA A 127 -14.65 -20.86 -10.26
N VAL A 128 -13.72 -19.99 -10.65
CA VAL A 128 -12.99 -20.06 -11.92
C VAL A 128 -11.51 -20.32 -11.69
N LEU A 129 -10.92 -19.67 -10.72
CA LEU A 129 -9.52 -19.83 -10.36
C LEU A 129 -9.40 -19.82 -8.83
N ASP A 130 -8.95 -20.92 -8.28
CA ASP A 130 -8.63 -21.05 -6.86
C ASP A 130 -7.12 -21.02 -6.64
N PRO A 131 -6.56 -19.89 -6.18
CA PRO A 131 -5.13 -19.77 -5.90
C PRO A 131 -4.64 -20.71 -4.79
N ASN A 132 -5.54 -21.15 -3.91
CA ASN A 132 -5.19 -22.05 -2.81
C ASN A 132 -4.79 -23.46 -3.30
N ALA A 133 -5.12 -23.80 -4.56
CA ALA A 133 -4.71 -25.05 -5.20
C ALA A 133 -3.32 -24.99 -5.88
N LEU A 134 -2.74 -23.77 -6.04
CA LEU A 134 -1.44 -23.58 -6.72
C LEU A 134 -0.25 -23.98 -5.84
N SER A 135 -0.36 -23.75 -4.52
CA SER A 135 0.65 -24.18 -3.55
C SER A 135 0.00 -24.51 -2.21
N PRO A 136 0.38 -25.62 -1.55
CA PRO A 136 -0.22 -26.03 -0.27
C PRO A 136 -0.01 -25.04 0.86
N ASP A 137 1.15 -24.36 0.86
CA ASP A 137 1.53 -23.36 1.86
C ASP A 137 1.02 -21.93 1.53
N GLY A 138 0.46 -21.73 0.33
CA GLY A 138 -0.01 -20.43 -0.16
C GLY A 138 1.11 -19.51 -0.64
N SER A 139 2.33 -20.03 -0.85
CA SER A 139 3.49 -19.23 -1.31
C SER A 139 3.37 -18.75 -2.75
N VAL A 140 2.56 -19.40 -3.60
CA VAL A 140 2.28 -18.92 -4.94
C VAL A 140 1.02 -18.06 -4.93
N ALA A 141 1.16 -16.75 -5.18
CA ALA A 141 0.07 -15.81 -5.23
C ALA A 141 -0.47 -15.63 -6.66
N VAL A 142 -1.78 -15.43 -6.80
CA VAL A 142 -2.37 -14.84 -8.02
C VAL A 142 -2.40 -13.33 -7.84
N ALA A 143 -1.48 -12.62 -8.52
CA ALA A 143 -1.35 -11.17 -8.39
C ALA A 143 -2.42 -10.43 -9.20
N GLN A 144 -2.54 -10.75 -10.48
CA GLN A 144 -3.46 -10.08 -11.41
C GLN A 144 -4.27 -11.10 -12.21
N TRP A 145 -5.37 -10.64 -12.79
CA TRP A 145 -6.21 -11.41 -13.71
C TRP A 145 -6.96 -10.47 -14.66
N SER A 146 -7.23 -10.94 -15.86
CA SER A 146 -8.01 -10.23 -16.86
C SER A 146 -8.69 -11.24 -17.79
N VAL A 147 -9.97 -11.01 -18.10
CA VAL A 147 -10.76 -11.88 -18.95
C VAL A 147 -10.69 -11.37 -20.39
N SER A 148 -10.51 -12.27 -21.36
CA SER A 148 -10.59 -11.88 -22.76
C SER A 148 -11.98 -11.34 -23.11
N PRO A 149 -12.11 -10.34 -24.00
CA PRO A 149 -13.40 -9.69 -24.29
C PRO A 149 -14.49 -10.63 -24.81
N ASP A 150 -14.10 -11.74 -25.43
CA ASP A 150 -15.00 -12.80 -25.89
C ASP A 150 -15.41 -13.80 -24.79
N GLY A 151 -14.83 -13.67 -23.59
CA GLY A 151 -15.11 -14.54 -22.43
C GLY A 151 -14.58 -15.96 -22.56
N ARG A 152 -13.63 -16.23 -23.48
CA ARG A 152 -13.07 -17.58 -23.70
C ARG A 152 -11.86 -17.87 -22.83
N LEU A 153 -11.07 -16.86 -22.53
CA LEU A 153 -9.80 -17.00 -21.81
C LEU A 153 -9.75 -16.11 -20.57
N LEU A 154 -9.09 -16.63 -19.55
CA LEU A 154 -8.63 -15.87 -18.39
C LEU A 154 -7.10 -15.80 -18.45
N GLY A 155 -6.55 -14.59 -18.63
CA GLY A 155 -5.15 -14.33 -18.35
C GLY A 155 -5.00 -14.06 -16.85
N TYR A 156 -4.01 -14.67 -16.20
CA TYR A 156 -3.70 -14.43 -14.79
C TYR A 156 -2.22 -14.54 -14.54
N SER A 157 -1.70 -13.76 -13.59
CA SER A 157 -0.29 -13.83 -13.24
C SER A 157 -0.08 -14.49 -11.89
N THR A 158 0.99 -15.28 -11.80
CA THR A 158 1.45 -15.90 -10.55
C THR A 158 2.75 -15.26 -10.08
N ALA A 159 2.90 -15.14 -8.76
CA ALA A 159 4.08 -14.61 -8.10
C ALA A 159 4.54 -15.58 -7.02
N ALA A 160 5.79 -16.04 -7.10
CA ALA A 160 6.41 -16.85 -6.05
C ALA A 160 6.71 -15.97 -4.83
N GLY A 161 6.29 -16.38 -3.63
CA GLY A 161 6.42 -15.60 -2.41
C GLY A 161 5.70 -14.24 -2.46
N GLY A 162 4.88 -13.99 -3.50
CA GLY A 162 4.24 -12.68 -3.70
C GLY A 162 5.19 -11.59 -4.20
N SER A 163 6.32 -11.96 -4.81
CA SER A 163 7.26 -11.05 -5.50
C SER A 163 6.54 -10.18 -6.53
N ASP A 164 7.09 -9.00 -6.80
CA ASP A 164 6.63 -8.17 -7.92
C ASP A 164 6.98 -8.79 -9.30
N LEU A 165 7.89 -9.77 -9.33
CA LEU A 165 8.22 -10.55 -10.51
C LEU A 165 7.22 -11.70 -10.70
N GLN A 166 6.56 -11.76 -11.86
CA GLN A 166 5.41 -12.60 -12.10
C GLN A 166 5.53 -13.37 -13.43
N ASP A 167 4.77 -14.44 -13.56
CA ASP A 167 4.57 -15.17 -14.81
C ASP A 167 3.09 -15.12 -15.19
N ILE A 168 2.77 -14.79 -16.47
CA ILE A 168 1.39 -14.73 -16.96
C ILE A 168 1.01 -16.08 -17.56
N HIS A 169 -0.10 -16.64 -17.10
CA HIS A 169 -0.72 -17.89 -17.55
C HIS A 169 -2.08 -17.63 -18.18
N PHE A 170 -2.57 -18.58 -18.94
CA PHE A 170 -3.87 -18.50 -19.62
C PHE A 170 -4.71 -19.72 -19.33
N ARG A 171 -5.96 -19.51 -18.90
CA ARG A 171 -6.94 -20.57 -18.66
C ARG A 171 -8.06 -20.51 -19.69
N ASP A 172 -8.35 -21.63 -20.34
CA ASP A 172 -9.54 -21.81 -21.14
C ASP A 172 -10.77 -21.91 -20.23
N LEU A 173 -11.71 -20.99 -20.37
CA LEU A 173 -12.86 -20.86 -19.48
C LEU A 173 -13.98 -21.88 -19.74
N ALA A 174 -13.95 -22.56 -20.90
CA ALA A 174 -14.90 -23.62 -21.22
C ALA A 174 -14.46 -24.96 -20.62
N THR A 175 -13.16 -25.25 -20.65
CA THR A 175 -12.59 -26.52 -20.14
C THR A 175 -12.09 -26.39 -18.72
N GLY A 176 -11.81 -25.19 -18.23
CA GLY A 176 -11.18 -24.93 -16.92
C GLY A 176 -9.69 -25.32 -16.87
N ARG A 177 -9.05 -25.61 -18.01
CA ARG A 177 -7.64 -26.04 -18.10
C ARG A 177 -6.74 -24.88 -18.49
N ASP A 178 -5.54 -24.88 -17.93
CA ASP A 178 -4.51 -23.93 -18.33
C ASP A 178 -3.89 -24.33 -19.67
N LEU A 179 -3.60 -23.32 -20.49
CA LEU A 179 -2.86 -23.50 -21.74
C LEU A 179 -1.36 -23.68 -21.43
N ALA A 180 -0.63 -24.28 -22.37
CA ALA A 180 0.83 -24.47 -22.23
C ALA A 180 1.61 -23.14 -22.39
N ALA A 181 1.01 -22.11 -22.98
CA ALA A 181 1.63 -20.81 -23.18
C ALA A 181 1.80 -20.08 -21.85
N VAL A 182 3.01 -19.52 -21.62
CA VAL A 182 3.35 -18.71 -20.46
C VAL A 182 4.19 -17.51 -20.92
N VAL A 183 3.87 -16.31 -20.42
CA VAL A 183 4.75 -15.13 -20.59
C VAL A 183 5.51 -14.95 -19.28
N PRO A 184 6.80 -15.32 -19.24
CA PRO A 184 7.54 -15.34 -17.98
C PRO A 184 8.10 -13.98 -17.59
N ARG A 185 8.34 -13.82 -16.27
CA ARG A 185 9.17 -12.79 -15.67
C ARG A 185 8.78 -11.37 -16.03
N VAL A 186 7.49 -11.09 -15.98
CA VAL A 186 6.93 -9.73 -16.10
C VAL A 186 6.95 -9.03 -14.74
N LYS A 187 7.06 -7.70 -14.73
CA LYS A 187 7.03 -6.92 -13.49
C LYS A 187 6.35 -5.58 -13.77
N PHE A 188 5.49 -5.12 -12.84
CA PHE A 188 4.73 -3.89 -12.95
C PHE A 188 3.93 -3.81 -14.27
N THR A 189 3.10 -4.80 -14.53
CA THR A 189 2.34 -4.91 -15.78
C THR A 189 0.87 -5.22 -15.51
N GLY A 190 0.01 -4.87 -16.48
CA GLY A 190 -1.35 -5.39 -16.63
C GLY A 190 -1.44 -6.40 -17.77
N ILE A 191 -2.64 -6.93 -18.02
CA ILE A 191 -3.01 -7.75 -19.19
C ILE A 191 -4.10 -6.98 -19.92
N SER A 192 -3.72 -6.23 -20.98
CA SER A 192 -4.63 -5.37 -21.73
C SER A 192 -5.00 -6.02 -23.07
N TRP A 193 -6.09 -6.80 -23.07
CA TRP A 193 -6.55 -7.55 -24.22
C TRP A 193 -6.95 -6.66 -25.41
N THR A 194 -6.60 -7.06 -26.63
CA THR A 194 -7.30 -6.56 -27.83
C THR A 194 -8.70 -7.16 -27.90
N ARG A 195 -9.65 -6.40 -28.51
CA ARG A 195 -11.06 -6.77 -28.49
C ARG A 195 -11.38 -8.05 -29.29
N ASP A 196 -10.51 -8.42 -30.24
CA ASP A 196 -10.59 -9.67 -31.00
C ASP A 196 -10.17 -10.92 -30.19
N GLY A 197 -9.65 -10.73 -28.97
CA GLY A 197 -9.23 -11.79 -28.08
C GLY A 197 -8.01 -12.59 -28.54
N LYS A 198 -7.29 -12.16 -29.59
CA LYS A 198 -6.14 -12.89 -30.15
C LYS A 198 -4.82 -12.61 -29.44
N GLY A 199 -4.75 -11.52 -28.68
CA GLY A 199 -3.56 -11.13 -27.95
C GLY A 199 -3.81 -10.01 -26.97
N PHE A 200 -2.75 -9.55 -26.34
CA PHE A 200 -2.82 -8.51 -25.32
C PHE A 200 -1.51 -7.72 -25.23
N TYR A 201 -1.60 -6.50 -24.71
CA TYR A 201 -0.45 -5.69 -24.33
C TYR A 201 -0.04 -5.97 -22.90
N TYR A 202 1.28 -6.01 -22.66
CA TYR A 202 1.87 -6.18 -21.33
C TYR A 202 3.26 -5.52 -21.28
N SER A 203 3.79 -5.31 -20.09
CA SER A 203 5.09 -4.68 -19.91
C SER A 203 6.07 -5.56 -19.14
N ARG A 204 7.38 -5.41 -19.47
CA ARG A 204 8.47 -6.03 -18.73
C ARG A 204 9.74 -5.20 -18.84
N PHE A 205 10.68 -5.37 -17.94
CA PHE A 205 11.99 -4.77 -18.03
C PHE A 205 12.87 -5.51 -19.03
N ARG A 206 13.76 -4.77 -19.72
CA ARG A 206 14.74 -5.36 -20.65
C ARG A 206 15.64 -6.35 -19.90
N GLY A 207 15.80 -7.56 -20.43
CA GLY A 207 16.65 -8.61 -19.84
C GLY A 207 16.07 -9.25 -18.58
N SER A 208 14.81 -8.94 -18.17
CA SER A 208 14.18 -9.57 -17.00
C SER A 208 14.03 -11.09 -17.14
N ALA A 209 13.95 -11.62 -18.36
CA ALA A 209 13.93 -13.07 -18.61
C ALA A 209 15.21 -13.79 -18.18
N GLU A 210 16.34 -13.08 -18.06
CA GLU A 210 17.67 -13.63 -17.81
C GLU A 210 18.20 -13.35 -16.39
N ARG A 211 17.62 -12.38 -15.66
CA ARG A 211 18.13 -11.91 -14.36
C ARG A 211 17.09 -11.96 -13.25
N ALA A 212 17.41 -12.66 -12.17
CA ALA A 212 16.70 -12.60 -10.90
C ALA A 212 17.67 -12.13 -9.82
N ASN A 213 17.98 -10.83 -9.78
CA ASN A 213 18.80 -10.28 -8.72
C ASN A 213 18.05 -9.15 -8.02
N LEU A 214 17.80 -9.31 -6.71
CA LEU A 214 17.14 -8.30 -5.87
C LEU A 214 18.00 -7.04 -5.66
N ARG A 215 19.27 -7.06 -6.07
CA ARG A 215 20.20 -5.93 -5.95
C ARG A 215 20.19 -4.99 -7.16
N ASP A 216 19.82 -5.49 -8.33
CA ASP A 216 19.90 -4.72 -9.56
C ASP A 216 18.71 -3.78 -9.71
N ALA A 217 18.94 -2.53 -10.03
CA ALA A 217 17.90 -1.57 -10.35
C ALA A 217 17.18 -1.95 -11.65
N ASN A 218 15.85 -1.90 -11.62
CA ASN A 218 15.02 -2.14 -12.79
C ASN A 218 15.10 -0.94 -13.75
N THR A 219 15.51 -1.17 -15.01
CA THR A 219 15.63 -0.13 -16.04
C THR A 219 15.08 -0.62 -17.36
N HIS A 220 14.74 0.32 -18.26
CA HIS A 220 14.19 0.02 -19.59
C HIS A 220 12.91 -0.82 -19.52
N HIS A 221 11.87 -0.26 -18.89
CA HIS A 221 10.55 -0.85 -18.92
C HIS A 221 9.96 -0.69 -20.32
N GLN A 222 9.51 -1.80 -20.93
CA GLN A 222 9.11 -1.88 -22.34
C GLN A 222 7.69 -2.44 -22.45
N LEU A 223 6.89 -1.90 -23.34
CA LEU A 223 5.57 -2.40 -23.71
C LEU A 223 5.67 -3.37 -24.88
N PHE A 224 5.12 -4.54 -24.72
CA PHE A 224 5.04 -5.59 -25.74
C PHE A 224 3.59 -5.91 -26.09
N TYR A 225 3.40 -6.47 -27.28
CA TYR A 225 2.20 -7.18 -27.68
C TYR A 225 2.51 -8.67 -27.81
N HIS A 226 1.76 -9.51 -27.12
CA HIS A 226 1.82 -10.96 -27.23
C HIS A 226 0.62 -11.48 -28.01
N THR A 227 0.87 -12.19 -29.13
CA THR A 227 -0.16 -12.95 -29.85
C THR A 227 -0.23 -14.35 -29.26
N LEU A 228 -1.41 -14.81 -28.90
CA LEU A 228 -1.58 -16.15 -28.37
C LEU A 228 -1.18 -17.22 -29.42
N GLY A 229 -0.23 -18.06 -29.03
CA GLY A 229 0.33 -19.12 -29.89
C GLY A 229 1.62 -18.72 -30.62
N ASP A 230 2.02 -17.46 -30.61
CA ASP A 230 3.32 -17.05 -31.14
C ASP A 230 4.43 -17.21 -30.11
N ALA A 231 5.63 -17.53 -30.59
CA ALA A 231 6.80 -17.70 -29.74
C ALA A 231 7.52 -16.39 -29.40
N ALA A 232 7.27 -15.33 -30.16
CA ALA A 232 7.96 -14.04 -30.04
C ALA A 232 6.98 -12.88 -29.82
N ASP A 233 7.34 -12.00 -28.91
CA ASP A 233 6.59 -10.78 -28.60
C ASP A 233 7.04 -9.63 -29.49
N ARG A 234 6.10 -8.77 -29.86
CA ARG A 234 6.39 -7.55 -30.60
C ARG A 234 6.57 -6.37 -29.65
N LEU A 235 7.74 -5.73 -29.70
CA LEU A 235 7.96 -4.47 -29.01
C LEU A 235 7.05 -3.38 -29.58
N VAL A 236 6.27 -2.71 -28.74
CA VAL A 236 5.32 -1.65 -29.10
C VAL A 236 5.86 -0.28 -28.73
N PHE A 237 6.40 -0.12 -27.52
CA PHE A 237 6.86 1.16 -27.02
C PHE A 237 7.97 1.02 -25.98
N GLU A 238 8.90 1.97 -26.00
CA GLU A 238 9.97 2.14 -25.03
C GLU A 238 10.32 3.63 -24.90
N ARG A 239 10.64 4.08 -23.68
CA ARG A 239 11.20 5.40 -23.43
C ARG A 239 12.71 5.36 -23.65
N LEU A 240 13.16 5.84 -24.83
CA LEU A 240 14.60 5.92 -25.14
C LEU A 240 15.28 7.12 -24.49
N ASP A 241 14.50 8.14 -24.13
CA ASP A 241 14.95 9.37 -23.47
C ASP A 241 15.14 9.18 -21.96
N ASP A 242 14.50 8.13 -21.36
CA ASP A 242 14.59 7.86 -19.94
C ASP A 242 14.47 6.36 -19.64
N SER A 243 15.61 5.76 -19.32
CA SER A 243 15.69 4.33 -18.98
C SER A 243 15.01 3.96 -17.64
N THR A 244 14.67 4.96 -16.83
CA THR A 244 14.02 4.76 -15.51
C THR A 244 12.50 4.84 -15.58
N ALA A 245 11.93 5.31 -16.69
CA ALA A 245 10.50 5.47 -16.83
C ALA A 245 9.76 4.13 -16.87
N GLY A 246 8.66 4.02 -16.11
CA GLY A 246 7.68 2.94 -16.23
C GLY A 246 6.85 3.11 -17.51
N VAL A 247 6.38 2.00 -18.08
CA VAL A 247 5.51 2.00 -19.26
C VAL A 247 4.33 1.06 -19.00
N PHE A 248 3.10 1.55 -19.19
CA PHE A 248 1.87 0.82 -18.92
C PHE A 248 0.89 1.02 -20.09
N SER A 249 -0.12 0.17 -20.19
CA SER A 249 -1.12 0.27 -21.25
C SER A 249 -2.54 -0.01 -20.78
N GLY A 250 -3.50 0.45 -21.57
CA GLY A 250 -4.91 0.11 -21.46
C GLY A 250 -5.56 0.13 -22.84
N VAL A 251 -6.56 -0.71 -23.06
CA VAL A 251 -7.40 -0.69 -24.28
C VAL A 251 -8.77 -0.17 -23.90
N SER A 252 -9.34 0.71 -24.71
CA SER A 252 -10.67 1.28 -24.47
C SER A 252 -11.76 0.19 -24.47
N ASP A 253 -12.87 0.43 -23.77
CA ASP A 253 -14.00 -0.51 -23.69
C ASP A 253 -14.56 -0.91 -25.06
N ASP A 254 -14.51 0.00 -26.04
CA ASP A 254 -14.93 -0.27 -27.43
C ASP A 254 -13.85 -0.96 -28.29
N GLY A 255 -12.62 -1.11 -27.74
CA GLY A 255 -11.49 -1.77 -28.39
C GLY A 255 -10.81 -1.00 -29.49
N ARG A 256 -11.22 0.26 -29.75
CA ARG A 256 -10.67 1.08 -30.86
C ARG A 256 -9.41 1.85 -30.50
N TRP A 257 -9.08 1.99 -29.20
CA TRP A 257 -7.97 2.81 -28.74
C TRP A 257 -7.05 2.07 -27.80
N LEU A 258 -5.76 2.16 -28.09
CA LEU A 258 -4.69 1.81 -27.16
C LEU A 258 -4.23 3.10 -26.46
N PHE A 259 -4.18 3.09 -25.15
CA PHE A 259 -3.54 4.09 -24.31
C PHE A 259 -2.19 3.57 -23.83
N VAL A 260 -1.15 4.41 -23.90
CA VAL A 260 0.18 4.11 -23.36
C VAL A 260 0.55 5.23 -22.39
N PHE A 261 0.84 4.84 -21.15
CA PHE A 261 1.24 5.74 -20.08
C PHE A 261 2.71 5.56 -19.78
N SER A 262 3.42 6.62 -19.53
CA SER A 262 4.81 6.50 -19.06
C SER A 262 5.21 7.65 -18.15
N GLY A 263 5.87 7.30 -17.03
CA GLY A 263 6.40 8.24 -16.06
C GLY A 263 7.66 7.72 -15.40
N SER A 264 8.54 8.65 -15.04
CA SER A 264 9.79 8.37 -14.33
C SER A 264 9.59 8.23 -12.82
N GLY A 265 8.50 8.78 -12.31
CA GLY A 265 8.07 8.71 -10.91
C GLY A 265 6.87 7.80 -10.71
N THR A 266 6.17 8.03 -9.61
CA THR A 266 5.00 7.23 -9.20
C THR A 266 3.67 7.94 -9.43
N THR A 267 3.66 9.22 -9.77
CA THR A 267 2.46 10.05 -9.88
C THR A 267 2.28 10.64 -11.27
N ASN A 268 3.24 11.43 -11.76
CA ASN A 268 3.13 12.15 -13.03
C ASN A 268 3.37 11.24 -14.24
N ASN A 269 2.70 11.52 -15.37
CA ASN A 269 2.84 10.70 -16.55
C ASN A 269 2.66 11.47 -17.85
N ARG A 270 3.30 10.96 -18.91
CA ARG A 270 2.97 11.26 -20.31
C ARG A 270 1.92 10.27 -20.80
N LEU A 271 1.20 10.63 -21.86
CA LEU A 271 0.15 9.82 -22.46
C LEU A 271 0.25 9.82 -23.98
N TRP A 272 0.20 8.62 -24.55
CA TRP A 272 0.06 8.39 -26.00
C TRP A 272 -1.16 7.57 -26.27
N VAL A 273 -1.69 7.71 -27.51
CA VAL A 273 -2.82 6.93 -28.01
C VAL A 273 -2.51 6.37 -29.39
N ALA A 274 -3.04 5.19 -29.68
CA ALA A 274 -3.07 4.64 -31.03
C ALA A 274 -4.52 4.26 -31.42
N ASN A 275 -4.93 4.62 -32.63
CA ASN A 275 -6.22 4.23 -33.17
C ASN A 275 -6.12 2.85 -33.81
N LEU A 276 -6.62 1.84 -33.11
CA LEU A 276 -6.66 0.44 -33.55
C LEU A 276 -7.73 0.19 -34.61
N LYS A 277 -8.54 1.21 -34.96
CA LYS A 277 -9.58 1.23 -36.02
C LYS A 277 -10.74 0.28 -35.76
N ASP A 278 -10.63 -0.97 -36.21
CA ASP A 278 -11.66 -1.99 -36.09
C ASP A 278 -11.37 -2.89 -34.85
N ALA A 279 -12.30 -2.94 -33.92
CA ALA A 279 -12.16 -3.76 -32.72
C ALA A 279 -12.08 -5.27 -33.01
N ALA A 280 -12.70 -5.74 -34.12
CA ALA A 280 -12.64 -7.14 -34.54
C ALA A 280 -11.35 -7.50 -35.29
N HIS A 281 -10.69 -6.50 -35.87
CA HIS A 281 -9.45 -6.64 -36.64
C HIS A 281 -8.51 -5.46 -36.29
N PRO A 282 -7.98 -5.38 -35.07
CA PRO A 282 -7.22 -4.22 -34.61
C PRO A 282 -5.95 -4.02 -35.44
N ASP A 283 -5.72 -2.78 -35.88
CA ASP A 283 -4.47 -2.37 -36.50
C ASP A 283 -3.36 -2.26 -35.46
N LEU A 284 -2.69 -3.38 -35.23
CA LEU A 284 -1.61 -3.44 -34.25
C LEU A 284 -0.39 -2.59 -34.66
N SER A 285 -0.28 -2.18 -35.94
CA SER A 285 0.79 -1.31 -36.43
C SER A 285 0.45 0.18 -36.37
N ALA A 286 -0.72 0.52 -35.84
CA ALA A 286 -1.16 1.91 -35.66
C ALA A 286 -0.12 2.75 -34.92
N PRO A 287 0.23 3.93 -35.46
CA PRO A 287 1.23 4.78 -34.82
C PRO A 287 0.71 5.36 -33.48
N LEU A 288 1.60 5.42 -32.51
CA LEU A 288 1.33 6.11 -31.25
C LEU A 288 1.46 7.62 -31.44
N SER A 289 0.40 8.35 -31.16
CA SER A 289 0.34 9.81 -31.18
C SER A 289 0.34 10.34 -29.74
N PRO A 290 1.18 11.35 -29.41
CA PRO A 290 1.18 11.92 -28.07
C PRO A 290 -0.09 12.72 -27.81
N VAL A 291 -0.63 12.58 -26.59
CA VAL A 291 -1.69 13.42 -26.02
C VAL A 291 -1.12 14.32 -24.94
N VAL A 292 -0.20 13.78 -24.12
CA VAL A 292 0.53 14.53 -23.10
C VAL A 292 2.01 14.24 -23.23
N THR A 293 2.79 15.29 -23.50
CA THR A 293 4.24 15.20 -23.72
C THR A 293 5.07 15.60 -22.49
N ALA A 294 4.49 16.32 -21.54
CA ALA A 294 5.15 16.72 -20.29
C ALA A 294 4.78 15.76 -19.15
N GLU A 295 5.72 15.57 -18.24
CA GLU A 295 5.59 14.71 -17.04
C GLU A 295 5.41 15.61 -15.81
N ASP A 296 4.40 16.48 -15.85
CA ASP A 296 4.14 17.54 -14.87
C ASP A 296 2.78 17.41 -14.17
N ALA A 297 2.04 16.34 -14.46
CA ALA A 297 0.72 16.06 -13.90
C ALA A 297 0.34 14.58 -14.06
N VAL A 298 -0.62 14.15 -13.25
CA VAL A 298 -1.35 12.90 -13.45
C VAL A 298 -2.36 13.08 -14.58
N ASN A 299 -2.41 12.13 -15.51
CA ASN A 299 -3.33 12.14 -16.64
C ASN A 299 -3.90 10.74 -16.84
N THR A 300 -5.18 10.53 -16.49
CA THR A 300 -5.84 9.20 -16.52
C THR A 300 -7.04 9.23 -17.47
N PRO A 301 -7.00 8.51 -18.60
CA PRO A 301 -8.15 8.32 -19.46
C PRO A 301 -9.31 7.66 -18.72
N LEU A 302 -10.51 8.24 -18.84
CA LEU A 302 -11.76 7.67 -18.32
C LEU A 302 -12.50 6.89 -19.41
N GLY A 303 -12.30 7.28 -20.66
CA GLY A 303 -12.91 6.64 -21.81
C GLY A 303 -13.04 7.58 -23.00
N VAL A 304 -13.46 7.03 -24.13
CA VAL A 304 -13.68 7.77 -25.38
C VAL A 304 -15.15 7.70 -25.75
N VAL A 305 -15.74 8.84 -26.11
CA VAL A 305 -17.10 8.93 -26.65
C VAL A 305 -17.03 9.66 -28.00
N GLY A 306 -17.30 8.94 -29.09
CA GLY A 306 -17.01 9.44 -30.44
C GLY A 306 -15.51 9.63 -30.62
N ASP A 307 -15.07 10.86 -30.88
CA ASP A 307 -13.66 11.26 -31.00
C ASP A 307 -13.17 12.09 -29.81
N THR A 308 -13.93 12.11 -28.72
CA THR A 308 -13.62 12.87 -27.52
C THR A 308 -13.08 11.94 -26.42
N LEU A 309 -11.85 12.19 -25.98
CA LEU A 309 -11.24 11.57 -24.81
C LEU A 309 -11.65 12.34 -23.54
N TYR A 310 -12.31 11.66 -22.61
CA TYR A 310 -12.52 12.17 -21.26
C TYR A 310 -11.33 11.75 -20.39
N LEU A 311 -10.75 12.71 -19.68
CA LEU A 311 -9.48 12.56 -18.99
C LEU A 311 -9.57 13.21 -17.61
N TYR A 312 -9.20 12.48 -16.55
CA TYR A 312 -8.85 13.08 -15.27
C TYR A 312 -7.46 13.68 -15.35
N THR A 313 -7.27 14.86 -14.81
CA THR A 313 -5.94 15.46 -14.65
C THR A 313 -5.88 16.39 -13.45
N ASN A 314 -4.70 16.48 -12.80
CA ASN A 314 -4.37 17.52 -11.81
C ASN A 314 -3.56 18.68 -12.43
N TRP A 315 -3.34 18.68 -13.74
CA TRP A 315 -2.66 19.77 -14.42
C TRP A 315 -3.41 21.10 -14.20
N GLN A 316 -2.74 22.08 -13.58
CA GLN A 316 -3.32 23.36 -13.16
C GLN A 316 -4.61 23.23 -12.32
N ALA A 317 -4.77 22.10 -11.63
CA ALA A 317 -5.91 21.78 -10.79
C ALA A 317 -5.46 20.79 -9.69
N PRO A 318 -4.75 21.22 -8.66
CA PRO A 318 -4.11 20.34 -7.68
C PRO A 318 -5.07 19.43 -6.90
N ARG A 319 -6.38 19.68 -6.95
CA ARG A 319 -7.41 18.78 -6.41
C ARG A 319 -8.12 17.94 -7.47
N GLY A 320 -7.64 18.01 -8.71
CA GLY A 320 -8.18 17.26 -9.85
C GLY A 320 -9.34 17.97 -10.57
N ARG A 321 -9.40 17.73 -11.87
CA ARG A 321 -10.52 18.11 -12.76
C ARG A 321 -10.70 17.06 -13.83
N ILE A 322 -11.86 17.06 -14.48
CA ILE A 322 -12.10 16.25 -15.68
C ILE A 322 -12.14 17.17 -16.88
N VAL A 323 -11.40 16.81 -17.91
CA VAL A 323 -11.35 17.52 -19.19
C VAL A 323 -11.80 16.63 -20.35
N ALA A 324 -12.22 17.25 -21.44
CA ALA A 324 -12.47 16.62 -22.73
C ALA A 324 -11.41 17.10 -23.73
N ALA A 325 -10.67 16.16 -24.29
CA ALA A 325 -9.62 16.38 -25.27
C ALA A 325 -10.02 15.78 -26.62
N THR A 326 -9.64 16.41 -27.72
CA THR A 326 -9.80 15.85 -29.05
C THR A 326 -8.66 14.85 -29.30
N MET A 327 -9.00 13.67 -29.81
CA MET A 327 -8.00 12.65 -30.12
C MET A 327 -7.00 13.16 -31.17
N GLY A 328 -5.69 12.98 -30.85
CA GLY A 328 -4.59 13.43 -31.69
C GLY A 328 -4.18 14.91 -31.52
N ASP A 329 -4.86 15.66 -30.66
CA ASP A 329 -4.45 17.03 -30.30
C ASP A 329 -3.66 17.00 -28.98
N SER A 330 -2.37 17.32 -29.06
CA SER A 330 -1.48 17.35 -27.90
C SER A 330 -1.39 18.72 -27.20
N ASP A 331 -2.09 19.73 -27.74
CA ASP A 331 -2.13 21.06 -27.11
C ASP A 331 -3.15 21.10 -25.97
N ARG A 332 -2.65 21.02 -24.73
CA ARG A 332 -3.48 21.03 -23.51
C ARG A 332 -4.29 22.33 -23.33
N THR A 333 -3.95 23.42 -24.04
CA THR A 333 -4.72 24.67 -24.01
C THR A 333 -6.06 24.54 -24.75
N HIS A 334 -6.20 23.56 -25.63
CA HIS A 334 -7.46 23.24 -26.32
C HIS A 334 -8.40 22.36 -25.50
N TRP A 335 -7.96 21.85 -24.35
CA TRP A 335 -8.80 20.99 -23.52
C TRP A 335 -10.00 21.75 -22.95
N ARG A 336 -11.17 21.21 -23.15
CA ARG A 336 -12.39 21.75 -22.55
C ARG A 336 -12.58 21.16 -21.15
N THR A 337 -12.62 22.03 -20.14
CA THR A 337 -12.98 21.60 -18.78
C THR A 337 -14.43 21.12 -18.74
N VAL A 338 -14.64 19.89 -18.27
CA VAL A 338 -15.94 19.22 -18.11
C VAL A 338 -16.40 19.33 -16.66
N VAL A 339 -15.60 18.86 -15.73
CA VAL A 339 -15.84 19.03 -14.29
C VAL A 339 -14.65 19.82 -13.74
N ALA A 340 -14.92 21.05 -13.30
CA ALA A 340 -13.88 21.94 -12.78
C ALA A 340 -13.38 21.48 -11.41
N GLU A 341 -12.15 21.86 -11.08
CA GLU A 341 -11.63 21.75 -9.72
C GLU A 341 -12.57 22.43 -8.73
N GLY A 342 -12.81 21.78 -7.61
CA GLY A 342 -13.61 22.29 -6.49
C GLY A 342 -12.80 22.42 -5.19
N PRO A 343 -13.47 22.69 -4.08
CA PRO A 343 -12.82 22.72 -2.76
C PRO A 343 -12.39 21.34 -2.27
N ASP A 344 -13.03 20.28 -2.78
CA ASP A 344 -12.81 18.89 -2.40
C ASP A 344 -11.89 18.19 -3.42
N VAL A 345 -11.13 17.21 -2.98
CA VAL A 345 -10.22 16.45 -3.84
C VAL A 345 -10.99 15.40 -4.62
N MET A 346 -10.84 15.35 -5.95
CA MET A 346 -11.27 14.21 -6.75
C MET A 346 -10.37 13.01 -6.45
N ASN A 347 -10.96 11.89 -6.00
CA ASN A 347 -10.20 10.71 -5.58
C ASN A 347 -10.25 9.60 -6.65
N GLU A 348 -11.44 9.09 -6.97
CA GLU A 348 -11.63 8.12 -8.06
C GLU A 348 -12.66 8.67 -9.06
N THR A 349 -12.45 8.35 -10.33
CA THR A 349 -13.31 8.84 -11.41
C THR A 349 -13.59 7.70 -12.40
N ALA A 350 -14.81 7.63 -12.92
CA ALA A 350 -15.19 6.65 -13.93
C ALA A 350 -16.18 7.28 -14.93
N LEU A 351 -16.08 6.84 -16.19
CA LEU A 351 -17.10 7.06 -17.20
C LEU A 351 -17.97 5.79 -17.30
N VAL A 352 -19.24 5.89 -16.92
CA VAL A 352 -20.19 4.75 -16.95
C VAL A 352 -21.44 5.14 -17.71
N GLY A 353 -21.68 4.49 -18.84
CA GLY A 353 -22.74 4.90 -19.77
C GLY A 353 -22.51 6.33 -20.25
N ASP A 354 -23.49 7.21 -19.98
CA ASP A 354 -23.45 8.63 -20.30
C ASP A 354 -23.17 9.52 -19.09
N ARG A 355 -22.57 8.95 -18.03
CA ARG A 355 -22.30 9.66 -16.76
C ARG A 355 -20.82 9.62 -16.39
N LEU A 356 -20.35 10.74 -15.85
CA LEU A 356 -19.12 10.81 -15.09
C LEU A 356 -19.48 10.59 -13.61
N VAL A 357 -18.89 9.56 -13.03
CA VAL A 357 -19.03 9.20 -11.61
C VAL A 357 -17.74 9.61 -10.92
N VAL A 358 -17.84 10.52 -9.97
CA VAL A 358 -16.67 11.12 -9.31
C VAL A 358 -16.78 10.93 -7.80
N THR A 359 -15.80 10.29 -7.20
CA THR A 359 -15.66 10.28 -5.74
C THR A 359 -14.80 11.46 -5.30
N TYR A 360 -15.21 12.12 -4.24
CA TYR A 360 -14.50 13.24 -3.62
C TYR A 360 -14.10 12.89 -2.19
N LEU A 361 -12.96 13.38 -1.74
CA LEU A 361 -12.59 13.41 -0.33
C LEU A 361 -12.97 14.77 0.27
N VAL A 362 -13.86 14.73 1.27
CA VAL A 362 -14.30 15.88 2.06
C VAL A 362 -13.85 15.63 3.50
N ASP A 363 -12.83 16.33 3.95
CA ASP A 363 -12.16 16.04 5.24
C ASP A 363 -11.88 14.54 5.43
N VAL A 364 -11.26 13.94 4.40
CA VAL A 364 -10.84 12.52 4.36
C VAL A 364 -12.01 11.52 4.36
N GLN A 365 -13.22 11.93 4.02
CA GLN A 365 -14.42 11.12 3.92
C GLN A 365 -14.97 11.16 2.50
N SER A 366 -15.49 10.04 2.00
CA SER A 366 -15.94 9.95 0.61
C SER A 366 -17.33 10.54 0.38
N ARG A 367 -17.50 11.19 -0.79
CA ARG A 367 -18.76 11.57 -1.42
C ARG A 367 -18.74 11.10 -2.87
N ILE A 368 -19.89 10.69 -3.42
CA ILE A 368 -20.00 10.36 -4.85
C ILE A 368 -20.92 11.35 -5.52
N ARG A 369 -20.41 12.12 -6.48
CA ARG A 369 -21.18 13.07 -7.30
C ARG A 369 -21.26 12.58 -8.72
N LEU A 370 -22.41 12.79 -9.36
CA LEU A 370 -22.70 12.38 -10.73
C LEU A 370 -22.78 13.61 -11.62
N PHE A 371 -22.19 13.49 -12.82
CA PHE A 371 -22.25 14.55 -13.83
C PHE A 371 -22.61 13.91 -15.19
N ASP A 372 -23.18 14.72 -16.10
CA ASP A 372 -23.26 14.31 -17.48
C ASP A 372 -21.96 14.63 -18.24
N LEU A 373 -21.91 14.26 -19.53
CA LEU A 373 -20.74 14.46 -20.37
C LEU A 373 -20.47 15.95 -20.73
N ALA A 374 -21.42 16.81 -20.47
CA ALA A 374 -21.25 18.26 -20.57
C ALA A 374 -20.72 18.88 -19.26
N GLY A 375 -20.70 18.11 -18.15
CA GLY A 375 -20.27 18.53 -16.83
C GLY A 375 -21.40 19.05 -15.94
N ALA A 376 -22.67 18.98 -16.39
CA ALA A 376 -23.79 19.39 -15.55
C ALA A 376 -24.01 18.38 -14.39
N PRO A 377 -24.18 18.84 -13.13
CA PRO A 377 -24.45 17.96 -12.01
C PRO A 377 -25.74 17.14 -12.22
N ARG A 378 -25.69 15.85 -11.86
CA ARG A 378 -26.80 14.91 -11.96
C ARG A 378 -27.19 14.28 -10.62
N GLY A 379 -26.69 14.84 -9.53
CA GLY A 379 -27.00 14.42 -8.16
C GLY A 379 -25.81 13.80 -7.44
N GLU A 380 -26.10 13.31 -6.24
CA GLU A 380 -25.13 12.66 -5.34
C GLU A 380 -25.67 11.30 -4.91
N VAL A 381 -24.82 10.30 -4.79
CA VAL A 381 -25.20 8.97 -4.27
C VAL A 381 -25.23 9.03 -2.74
N ALA A 382 -26.39 8.78 -2.14
CA ALA A 382 -26.54 8.72 -0.69
C ALA A 382 -25.80 7.49 -0.14
N LEU A 383 -24.66 7.71 0.51
CA LEU A 383 -23.86 6.65 1.15
C LEU A 383 -24.50 6.19 2.46
N PRO A 384 -24.27 4.93 2.90
CA PRO A 384 -24.91 4.37 4.10
C PRO A 384 -24.51 5.04 5.41
N ASP A 385 -23.34 5.67 5.44
CA ASP A 385 -22.75 6.28 6.64
C ASP A 385 -21.58 7.18 6.24
N VAL A 386 -20.89 7.73 7.24
CA VAL A 386 -19.59 8.38 7.10
C VAL A 386 -18.50 7.33 6.95
N GLY A 387 -17.72 7.39 5.86
CA GLY A 387 -16.70 6.38 5.59
C GLY A 387 -16.02 6.58 4.23
N THR A 388 -15.50 5.50 3.70
CA THR A 388 -14.71 5.45 2.48
C THR A 388 -15.39 4.65 1.39
N VAL A 389 -15.41 5.20 0.19
CA VAL A 389 -15.70 4.52 -1.07
C VAL A 389 -14.38 4.10 -1.71
N ALA A 390 -14.29 2.87 -2.18
CA ALA A 390 -13.11 2.37 -2.87
C ALA A 390 -13.47 1.40 -4.01
N GLY A 391 -12.65 1.38 -5.05
CA GLY A 391 -12.76 0.43 -6.15
C GLY A 391 -13.93 0.72 -7.08
N LEU A 392 -14.10 1.96 -7.50
CA LEU A 392 -15.13 2.36 -8.43
C LEU A 392 -15.05 1.57 -9.75
N SER A 393 -16.08 0.82 -10.10
CA SER A 393 -16.13 -0.04 -11.27
C SER A 393 -17.44 0.14 -12.05
N GLY A 394 -17.33 0.24 -13.36
CA GLY A 394 -18.43 0.35 -14.31
C GLY A 394 -17.90 0.35 -15.73
N ARG A 395 -18.77 0.29 -16.72
CA ARG A 395 -18.40 0.28 -18.15
C ARG A 395 -19.11 1.39 -18.92
N ASN A 396 -18.47 1.87 -19.98
CA ASN A 396 -19.03 2.91 -20.85
C ASN A 396 -20.31 2.46 -21.57
N ASP A 397 -20.51 1.15 -21.74
CA ASP A 397 -21.70 0.55 -22.34
C ASP A 397 -22.76 0.09 -21.32
N GLY A 398 -22.54 0.39 -20.03
CA GLY A 398 -23.36 -0.06 -18.90
C GLY A 398 -24.12 1.04 -18.18
N SER A 399 -24.85 0.66 -17.13
CA SER A 399 -25.51 1.60 -16.20
C SER A 399 -25.30 1.23 -14.74
N ASP A 400 -24.52 0.20 -14.46
CA ASP A 400 -24.21 -0.26 -13.11
C ASP A 400 -22.87 0.33 -12.66
N VAL A 401 -22.85 0.95 -11.49
CA VAL A 401 -21.64 1.36 -10.80
C VAL A 401 -21.48 0.50 -9.57
N PHE A 402 -20.36 -0.19 -9.45
CA PHE A 402 -20.01 -0.96 -8.26
C PHE A 402 -18.93 -0.23 -7.48
N PHE A 403 -19.00 -0.31 -6.16
CA PHE A 403 -17.97 0.18 -5.24
C PHE A 403 -18.07 -0.51 -3.89
N ALA A 404 -16.98 -0.54 -3.14
CA ALA A 404 -16.99 -0.94 -1.73
C ALA A 404 -17.16 0.29 -0.84
N PHE A 405 -17.95 0.15 0.23
CA PHE A 405 -18.06 1.15 1.29
C PHE A 405 -17.64 0.56 2.63
N SER A 406 -16.81 1.28 3.38
CA SER A 406 -16.28 0.84 4.67
C SER A 406 -16.05 2.03 5.62
N SER A 407 -15.93 1.76 6.93
CA SER A 407 -15.41 2.68 7.93
C SER A 407 -14.57 1.91 8.94
N TYR A 408 -13.95 2.56 9.93
CA TYR A 408 -13.17 1.83 10.95
C TYR A 408 -14.00 0.79 11.73
N LEU A 409 -15.31 0.98 11.85
CA LEU A 409 -16.22 0.11 12.61
C LEU A 409 -17.18 -0.71 11.75
N ARG A 410 -17.20 -0.48 10.43
CA ARG A 410 -18.10 -1.16 9.49
C ARG A 410 -17.29 -1.91 8.44
N PRO A 411 -17.43 -3.24 8.34
CA PRO A 411 -16.79 -4.05 7.30
C PRO A 411 -17.15 -3.58 5.90
N ALA A 412 -16.19 -3.71 4.98
CA ALA A 412 -16.38 -3.36 3.58
C ALA A 412 -17.53 -4.15 2.98
N THR A 413 -18.56 -3.45 2.54
CA THR A 413 -19.71 -3.99 1.82
C THR A 413 -19.66 -3.46 0.39
N VAL A 414 -19.78 -4.37 -0.58
CA VAL A 414 -19.88 -3.99 -1.99
C VAL A 414 -21.31 -3.57 -2.29
N TYR A 415 -21.44 -2.41 -2.92
CA TYR A 415 -22.71 -1.85 -3.37
C TYR A 415 -22.74 -1.78 -4.90
N ARG A 416 -23.94 -1.89 -5.45
CA ARG A 416 -24.31 -1.53 -6.81
C ARG A 416 -25.16 -0.28 -6.78
N TYR A 417 -24.83 0.70 -7.58
CA TYR A 417 -25.69 1.84 -7.87
C TYR A 417 -26.17 1.76 -9.32
N ASP A 418 -27.47 1.73 -9.49
CA ASP A 418 -28.13 1.74 -10.81
C ASP A 418 -28.33 3.19 -11.23
N LEU A 419 -27.56 3.65 -12.24
CA LEU A 419 -27.61 5.02 -12.76
C LEU A 419 -28.96 5.39 -13.39
N ARG A 420 -29.72 4.40 -13.91
CA ARG A 420 -31.04 4.63 -14.52
C ARG A 420 -32.13 4.74 -13.48
N ALA A 421 -32.10 3.85 -12.49
CA ALA A 421 -33.10 3.80 -11.43
C ALA A 421 -32.78 4.76 -10.27
N GLY A 422 -31.54 5.28 -10.17
CA GLY A 422 -31.08 6.08 -9.04
C GLY A 422 -31.07 5.33 -7.71
N ARG A 423 -30.83 4.01 -7.73
CA ARG A 423 -30.98 3.14 -6.57
C ARG A 423 -29.68 2.48 -6.14
N LEU A 424 -29.36 2.61 -4.86
CA LEU A 424 -28.21 1.97 -4.20
C LEU A 424 -28.67 0.65 -3.54
N GLU A 425 -28.00 -0.44 -3.85
CA GLU A 425 -28.30 -1.77 -3.30
C GLU A 425 -27.00 -2.47 -2.88
N PRO A 426 -26.98 -3.21 -1.75
CA PRO A 426 -25.86 -4.05 -1.41
C PRO A 426 -25.74 -5.22 -2.41
N PHE A 427 -24.55 -5.42 -2.98
CA PHE A 427 -24.27 -6.56 -3.85
C PHE A 427 -24.06 -7.83 -3.02
N GLN A 428 -23.19 -7.76 -2.02
CA GLN A 428 -23.02 -8.82 -1.02
C GLN A 428 -22.69 -8.16 0.33
N PRO A 429 -23.62 -8.19 1.31
CA PRO A 429 -23.37 -7.57 2.61
C PRO A 429 -22.35 -8.38 3.41
N ALA A 430 -21.36 -7.69 3.98
CA ALA A 430 -20.38 -8.28 4.88
C ALA A 430 -20.86 -8.21 6.33
N ARG A 431 -20.64 -9.29 7.10
CA ARG A 431 -20.90 -9.35 8.54
C ARG A 431 -19.66 -9.92 9.23
N ALA A 432 -18.85 -9.05 9.81
CA ALA A 432 -17.73 -9.47 10.65
C ALA A 432 -18.23 -9.88 12.04
N PRO A 433 -17.55 -10.82 12.72
CA PRO A 433 -17.88 -11.23 14.09
C PRO A 433 -17.32 -10.23 15.12
N PHE A 434 -17.65 -8.95 14.95
CA PHE A 434 -17.27 -7.81 15.76
C PHE A 434 -18.52 -6.97 16.07
N ASP A 435 -18.71 -6.62 17.34
CA ASP A 435 -19.77 -5.69 17.77
C ASP A 435 -19.22 -4.26 17.78
N PRO A 436 -19.63 -3.38 16.86
CA PRO A 436 -19.17 -2.00 16.83
C PRO A 436 -19.86 -1.09 17.87
N ALA A 437 -20.99 -1.51 18.47
CA ALA A 437 -21.82 -0.65 19.31
C ALA A 437 -21.08 0.00 20.51
N PRO A 438 -20.12 -0.70 21.18
CA PRO A 438 -19.36 -0.08 22.26
C PRO A 438 -18.35 0.98 21.85
N TYR A 439 -18.09 1.15 20.55
CA TYR A 439 -17.01 1.97 20.03
C TYR A 439 -17.51 3.19 19.27
N GLU A 440 -16.65 4.19 19.12
CA GLU A 440 -16.88 5.37 18.30
C GLU A 440 -15.59 5.78 17.58
N THR A 441 -15.74 6.41 16.42
CA THR A 441 -14.64 7.09 15.72
C THR A 441 -14.90 8.59 15.78
N ARG A 442 -13.89 9.35 16.19
CA ARG A 442 -13.89 10.81 16.16
C ARG A 442 -12.93 11.30 15.11
N ALA A 443 -13.43 12.08 14.17
CA ALA A 443 -12.62 12.87 13.25
C ALA A 443 -12.37 14.24 13.90
N THR A 444 -11.10 14.65 13.97
CA THR A 444 -10.69 15.94 14.52
C THR A 444 -9.41 16.43 13.88
N PHE A 445 -8.88 17.55 14.33
CA PHE A 445 -7.63 18.13 13.83
C PHE A 445 -6.71 18.47 14.99
N TYR A 446 -5.41 18.41 14.73
CA TYR A 446 -4.37 18.98 15.58
C TYR A 446 -3.49 19.95 14.78
N GLN A 447 -2.62 20.67 15.44
CA GLN A 447 -1.66 21.57 14.78
C GLN A 447 -0.29 20.91 14.75
N SER A 448 0.33 20.90 13.57
CA SER A 448 1.74 20.57 13.41
C SER A 448 2.64 21.68 13.93
N LYS A 449 3.92 21.44 13.98
CA LYS A 449 4.97 22.35 14.46
C LYS A 449 4.94 23.72 13.77
N ASP A 450 4.59 23.77 12.50
CA ASP A 450 4.47 24.99 11.69
C ASP A 450 3.06 25.62 11.73
N GLY A 451 2.14 25.09 12.55
CA GLY A 451 0.76 25.56 12.66
C GLY A 451 -0.21 24.96 11.65
N THR A 452 0.25 24.12 10.73
CA THR A 452 -0.63 23.43 9.76
C THR A 452 -1.63 22.54 10.49
N ARG A 453 -2.92 22.65 10.11
CA ARG A 453 -3.98 21.77 10.64
C ARG A 453 -3.92 20.40 9.99
N ILE A 454 -3.71 19.37 10.77
CA ILE A 454 -3.59 17.97 10.33
C ILE A 454 -4.81 17.19 10.81
N PRO A 455 -5.53 16.44 9.92
CA PRO A 455 -6.63 15.59 10.34
C PRO A 455 -6.13 14.33 11.08
N ILE A 456 -6.93 13.90 12.03
CA ILE A 456 -6.70 12.65 12.76
C ILE A 456 -8.04 11.98 13.08
N PHE A 457 -8.10 10.68 12.86
CA PHE A 457 -9.20 9.85 13.33
C PHE A 457 -8.75 9.11 14.60
N VAL A 458 -9.58 9.15 15.63
CA VAL A 458 -9.37 8.40 16.87
C VAL A 458 -10.54 7.49 17.09
N THR A 459 -10.29 6.17 17.07
CA THR A 459 -11.30 5.13 17.30
C THR A 459 -11.03 4.48 18.65
N ALA A 460 -12.04 4.51 19.53
CA ALA A 460 -11.92 4.03 20.89
C ALA A 460 -13.27 3.59 21.47
N ARG A 461 -13.25 3.00 22.65
CA ARG A 461 -14.48 2.69 23.39
C ARG A 461 -15.21 3.98 23.76
N ARG A 462 -16.53 3.99 23.64
CA ARG A 462 -17.36 5.12 24.08
C ARG A 462 -17.18 5.40 25.57
N GLY A 463 -17.03 6.67 25.91
CA GLY A 463 -16.80 7.07 27.30
C GLY A 463 -15.45 6.69 27.88
N LEU A 464 -14.45 6.40 27.04
CA LEU A 464 -13.08 6.09 27.46
C LEU A 464 -12.55 7.18 28.41
N ALA A 465 -11.97 6.77 29.56
CA ALA A 465 -11.27 7.69 30.44
C ALA A 465 -10.01 8.24 29.76
N ARG A 466 -9.87 9.57 29.74
CA ARG A 466 -8.71 10.24 29.13
C ARG A 466 -7.65 10.52 30.20
N ASP A 467 -7.01 9.45 30.68
CA ASP A 467 -6.00 9.48 31.75
C ASP A 467 -4.62 8.97 31.30
N GLY A 468 -4.48 8.67 30.00
CA GLY A 468 -3.24 8.18 29.41
C GLY A 468 -2.91 6.73 29.77
N SER A 469 -3.83 5.97 30.35
CA SER A 469 -3.57 4.59 30.82
C SER A 469 -3.80 3.54 29.73
N HIS A 470 -4.46 3.87 28.61
CA HIS A 470 -4.84 2.94 27.57
C HIS A 470 -3.72 2.66 26.57
N PRO A 471 -3.54 1.41 26.11
CA PRO A 471 -2.62 1.12 25.01
C PRO A 471 -3.13 1.82 23.76
N THR A 472 -2.32 2.73 23.23
CA THR A 472 -2.70 3.52 22.04
C THR A 472 -1.78 3.17 20.88
N LEU A 473 -2.35 2.82 19.74
CA LEU A 473 -1.64 2.56 18.49
C LEU A 473 -1.89 3.72 17.52
N LEU A 474 -0.83 4.49 17.24
CA LEU A 474 -0.84 5.57 16.26
C LEU A 474 -0.24 5.05 14.95
N TYR A 475 -1.01 5.12 13.88
CA TYR A 475 -0.66 4.71 12.53
C TYR A 475 -0.64 5.90 11.58
N ALA A 476 0.32 5.93 10.66
CA ALA A 476 0.33 6.84 9.53
C ALA A 476 1.19 6.30 8.37
N TYR A 477 1.15 7.00 7.22
CA TYR A 477 1.95 6.69 6.04
C TYR A 477 2.75 7.89 5.54
N GLY A 478 2.09 8.99 5.11
CA GLY A 478 2.70 10.28 4.81
C GLY A 478 3.64 10.29 3.60
N GLY A 479 3.16 9.90 2.42
CA GLY A 479 3.93 9.96 1.18
C GLY A 479 3.19 9.36 -0.01
N PHE A 480 3.78 9.54 -1.20
CA PHE A 480 3.35 8.90 -2.45
C PHE A 480 1.92 9.22 -2.87
N ASP A 481 1.40 10.38 -2.49
CA ASP A 481 0.02 10.78 -2.82
C ASP A 481 -1.04 9.78 -2.31
N ILE A 482 -0.75 9.03 -1.22
CA ILE A 482 -1.64 8.01 -0.66
C ILE A 482 -2.44 8.58 0.50
N SER A 483 -3.76 8.72 0.31
CA SER A 483 -4.70 9.10 1.37
C SER A 483 -4.98 7.91 2.30
N LEU A 484 -4.88 8.13 3.61
CA LEU A 484 -5.32 7.17 4.61
C LEU A 484 -6.78 7.44 4.98
N THR A 485 -7.68 6.73 4.31
CA THR A 485 -9.13 6.89 4.54
C THR A 485 -9.68 5.84 5.52
N PRO A 486 -10.79 6.10 6.22
CA PRO A 486 -11.38 5.15 7.18
C PRO A 486 -11.77 3.82 6.52
N TYR A 487 -11.17 2.71 6.94
CA TYR A 487 -11.57 1.37 6.51
C TYR A 487 -11.55 0.36 7.66
N TYR A 488 -12.37 -0.67 7.56
CA TYR A 488 -12.44 -1.74 8.55
C TYR A 488 -11.26 -2.69 8.44
N SER A 489 -10.65 -2.99 9.57
CA SER A 489 -9.64 -4.03 9.70
C SER A 489 -9.95 -4.94 10.89
N PRO A 490 -9.93 -6.28 10.72
CA PRO A 490 -10.02 -7.20 11.85
C PRO A 490 -8.93 -6.99 12.90
N ALA A 491 -7.75 -6.51 12.49
CA ALA A 491 -6.67 -6.13 13.41
C ALA A 491 -7.09 -4.97 14.31
N VAL A 492 -7.66 -3.90 13.72
CA VAL A 492 -8.17 -2.75 14.49
C VAL A 492 -9.28 -3.19 15.44
N ALA A 493 -10.20 -4.04 14.98
CA ALA A 493 -11.26 -4.60 15.83
C ALA A 493 -10.66 -5.36 17.03
N ALA A 494 -9.65 -6.21 16.81
CA ALA A 494 -8.95 -6.90 17.89
C ALA A 494 -8.26 -5.95 18.86
N TRP A 495 -7.57 -4.90 18.35
CA TRP A 495 -6.91 -3.90 19.18
C TRP A 495 -7.91 -3.18 20.10
N LEU A 496 -9.08 -2.81 19.56
CA LEU A 496 -10.15 -2.17 20.32
C LEU A 496 -10.71 -3.11 21.43
N GLU A 497 -10.90 -4.40 21.13
CA GLU A 497 -11.34 -5.40 22.10
C GLU A 497 -10.29 -5.67 23.20
N LEU A 498 -9.01 -5.47 22.92
CA LEU A 498 -7.92 -5.51 23.88
C LEU A 498 -7.86 -4.24 24.77
N GLY A 499 -8.85 -3.35 24.64
CA GLY A 499 -8.94 -2.09 25.41
C GLY A 499 -8.12 -0.95 24.81
N GLY A 500 -7.66 -1.11 23.58
CA GLY A 500 -6.80 -0.16 22.89
C GLY A 500 -7.55 1.03 22.29
N VAL A 501 -6.79 2.11 22.07
CA VAL A 501 -7.15 3.25 21.22
C VAL A 501 -6.42 3.10 19.89
N TYR A 502 -7.11 3.29 18.77
CA TYR A 502 -6.51 3.31 17.44
C TYR A 502 -6.61 4.71 16.84
N ALA A 503 -5.49 5.29 16.50
CA ALA A 503 -5.42 6.62 15.90
C ALA A 503 -4.74 6.57 14.52
N VAL A 504 -5.29 7.30 13.55
CA VAL A 504 -4.72 7.46 12.20
C VAL A 504 -4.55 8.93 11.91
N ALA A 505 -3.31 9.35 11.70
CA ALA A 505 -2.98 10.73 11.33
C ALA A 505 -2.81 10.84 9.81
N ASN A 506 -3.48 11.83 9.21
CA ASN A 506 -3.48 12.10 7.78
C ASN A 506 -2.41 13.15 7.46
N LEU A 507 -1.18 12.69 7.32
CA LEU A 507 0.00 13.54 7.24
C LEU A 507 0.16 14.17 5.86
N ARG A 508 0.86 15.32 5.79
CA ARG A 508 1.38 15.82 4.52
C ARG A 508 2.19 14.74 3.80
N GLY A 509 2.26 14.82 2.46
CA GLY A 509 2.81 13.75 1.63
C GLY A 509 1.77 12.75 1.13
N GLY A 510 0.59 12.66 1.78
CA GLY A 510 -0.59 11.98 1.24
C GLY A 510 -1.39 12.85 0.28
N ALA A 511 -2.55 12.35 -0.21
CA ALA A 511 -3.43 13.03 -1.17
C ALA A 511 -4.66 13.69 -0.53
N GLU A 512 -4.79 13.70 0.78
CA GLU A 512 -6.04 14.06 1.47
C GLU A 512 -6.58 15.45 1.10
N TYR A 513 -5.68 16.38 0.71
CA TYR A 513 -6.00 17.72 0.24
C TYR A 513 -5.39 18.05 -1.13
N GLY A 514 -5.03 17.03 -1.92
CA GLY A 514 -4.50 17.11 -3.28
C GLY A 514 -3.00 17.42 -3.33
N GLU A 515 -2.49 17.75 -4.53
CA GLU A 515 -1.06 17.87 -4.83
C GLU A 515 -0.30 18.83 -3.93
N VAL A 516 -0.93 19.93 -3.50
CA VAL A 516 -0.29 20.88 -2.57
C VAL A 516 0.04 20.19 -1.24
N TRP A 517 -0.83 19.29 -0.78
CA TRP A 517 -0.63 18.52 0.44
C TRP A 517 0.46 17.46 0.25
N HIS A 518 0.47 16.79 -0.90
CA HIS A 518 1.49 15.82 -1.29
C HIS A 518 2.87 16.49 -1.36
N HIS A 519 3.01 17.54 -2.15
CA HIS A 519 4.27 18.25 -2.33
C HIS A 519 4.81 18.91 -1.05
N ALA A 520 3.96 19.16 -0.06
CA ALA A 520 4.40 19.66 1.25
C ALA A 520 5.10 18.59 2.10
N GLY A 521 5.10 17.31 1.67
CA GLY A 521 5.76 16.18 2.33
C GLY A 521 6.83 15.49 1.48
N MET A 522 7.30 16.08 0.38
CA MET A 522 8.29 15.49 -0.53
C MET A 522 9.67 16.11 -0.37
N ARG A 523 10.72 15.36 -0.75
CA ARG A 523 12.11 15.82 -0.89
C ARG A 523 12.58 16.61 0.34
N GLU A 524 13.06 17.85 0.14
CA GLU A 524 13.52 18.72 1.22
C GLU A 524 12.44 19.10 2.25
N LYS A 525 11.16 18.90 1.91
CA LYS A 525 10.03 19.11 2.81
C LYS A 525 9.60 17.86 3.56
N LYS A 526 10.28 16.73 3.36
CA LYS A 526 9.92 15.44 4.01
C LYS A 526 9.92 15.53 5.54
N GLN A 527 10.69 16.43 6.14
CA GLN A 527 10.67 16.67 7.58
C GLN A 527 9.27 17.11 8.09
N ASN A 528 8.46 17.76 7.27
CA ASN A 528 7.08 18.13 7.66
C ASN A 528 6.25 16.89 8.00
N VAL A 529 6.45 15.77 7.30
CA VAL A 529 5.75 14.51 7.56
C VAL A 529 6.09 13.99 8.96
N PHE A 530 7.35 14.05 9.34
CA PHE A 530 7.83 13.61 10.66
C PHE A 530 7.37 14.55 11.76
N ASP A 531 7.41 15.86 11.52
CA ASP A 531 6.89 16.88 12.44
C ASP A 531 5.38 16.74 12.65
N ASP A 532 4.61 16.46 11.59
CA ASP A 532 3.17 16.18 11.67
C ASP A 532 2.89 14.95 12.56
N PHE A 533 3.67 13.86 12.39
CA PHE A 533 3.46 12.63 13.15
C PHE A 533 3.88 12.77 14.63
N ILE A 534 4.98 13.48 14.90
CA ILE A 534 5.39 13.83 16.27
C ILE A 534 4.29 14.65 16.94
N ALA A 535 3.75 15.65 16.25
CA ALA A 535 2.66 16.47 16.76
C ALA A 535 1.36 15.66 17.00
N ALA A 536 1.09 14.62 16.17
CA ALA A 536 -0.02 13.69 16.42
C ALA A 536 0.16 12.94 17.73
N ALA A 537 1.36 12.43 17.99
CA ALA A 537 1.70 11.77 19.24
C ALA A 537 1.56 12.70 20.45
N GLU A 538 2.09 13.92 20.35
CA GLU A 538 1.95 14.96 21.39
C GLU A 538 0.48 15.35 21.62
N PHE A 539 -0.32 15.42 20.56
CA PHE A 539 -1.77 15.63 20.65
C PHE A 539 -2.44 14.51 21.44
N LEU A 540 -2.17 13.23 21.13
CA LEU A 540 -2.78 12.09 21.82
C LEU A 540 -2.40 12.06 23.31
N VAL A 541 -1.17 12.45 23.64
CA VAL A 541 -0.70 12.55 25.04
C VAL A 541 -1.39 13.72 25.76
N ARG A 542 -1.44 14.89 25.15
CA ARG A 542 -2.08 16.08 25.74
C ARG A 542 -3.56 15.89 25.95
N GLU A 543 -4.25 15.22 25.03
CA GLU A 543 -5.68 14.92 25.12
C GLU A 543 -5.99 13.74 26.06
N GLY A 544 -4.96 13.12 26.66
CA GLY A 544 -5.11 12.00 27.59
C GLY A 544 -5.50 10.66 26.98
N TYR A 545 -5.42 10.51 25.64
CA TYR A 545 -5.59 9.19 25.01
C TYR A 545 -4.43 8.24 25.30
N ALA A 546 -3.23 8.79 25.45
CA ALA A 546 -2.01 8.04 25.72
C ALA A 546 -1.11 8.79 26.72
N ALA A 547 -0.14 8.07 27.27
CA ALA A 547 1.10 8.61 27.82
C ALA A 547 2.27 8.08 26.95
N PRO A 548 3.47 8.68 26.98
CA PRO A 548 4.59 8.18 26.20
C PRO A 548 4.84 6.68 26.37
N ARG A 549 4.72 6.16 27.57
CA ARG A 549 4.90 4.72 27.88
C ARG A 549 3.76 3.82 27.37
N THR A 550 2.58 4.36 27.04
CA THR A 550 1.41 3.61 26.56
C THR A 550 1.15 3.84 25.06
N LEU A 551 2.03 4.61 24.38
CA LEU A 551 1.91 4.95 22.97
C LEU A 551 2.82 4.05 22.13
N ALA A 552 2.21 3.26 21.26
CA ALA A 552 2.88 2.54 20.18
C ALA A 552 2.70 3.27 18.84
N ILE A 553 3.74 3.24 18.01
CA ILE A 553 3.71 3.76 16.64
C ILE A 553 3.91 2.64 15.64
N GLN A 554 3.15 2.66 14.54
CA GLN A 554 3.19 1.65 13.49
C GLN A 554 3.14 2.28 12.10
N GLY A 555 3.87 1.71 11.15
CA GLY A 555 3.83 2.08 9.75
C GLY A 555 4.63 1.12 8.89
N GLY A 556 4.19 0.91 7.66
CA GLY A 556 4.86 0.02 6.70
C GLY A 556 5.39 0.76 5.48
N SER A 557 6.46 0.23 4.84
CA SER A 557 7.05 0.82 3.64
C SER A 557 7.55 2.27 3.89
N ASN A 558 7.02 3.27 3.19
CA ASN A 558 7.24 4.68 3.54
C ASN A 558 6.78 5.00 4.99
N GLY A 559 5.73 4.34 5.49
CA GLY A 559 5.33 4.42 6.90
C GLY A 559 6.35 3.77 7.83
N GLY A 560 7.11 2.77 7.37
CA GLY A 560 8.25 2.20 8.10
C GLY A 560 9.43 3.19 8.21
N LEU A 561 9.73 3.93 7.11
CA LEU A 561 10.63 5.08 7.16
C LEU A 561 10.16 6.12 8.17
N LEU A 562 8.86 6.47 8.16
CA LEU A 562 8.25 7.40 9.10
C LEU A 562 8.51 6.99 10.55
N VAL A 563 8.19 5.73 10.90
CA VAL A 563 8.41 5.19 12.26
C VAL A 563 9.90 5.23 12.63
N GLY A 564 10.78 4.78 11.72
CA GLY A 564 12.23 4.82 11.94
C GLY A 564 12.75 6.24 12.18
N ALA A 565 12.32 7.21 11.38
CA ALA A 565 12.75 8.60 11.50
C ALA A 565 12.25 9.26 12.80
N VAL A 566 10.99 9.09 13.16
CA VAL A 566 10.45 9.75 14.37
C VAL A 566 10.96 9.14 15.66
N MET A 567 11.18 7.81 15.71
CA MET A 567 11.75 7.18 16.90
C MET A 567 13.21 7.56 17.13
N THR A 568 13.97 7.92 16.06
CA THR A 568 15.33 8.44 16.22
C THR A 568 15.35 9.91 16.63
N GLN A 569 14.35 10.71 16.21
CA GLN A 569 14.23 12.12 16.56
C GLN A 569 13.64 12.35 17.97
N ARG A 570 12.66 11.53 18.37
CA ARG A 570 11.94 11.65 19.67
C ARG A 570 11.79 10.29 20.36
N PRO A 571 12.91 9.66 20.77
CA PRO A 571 12.86 8.36 21.44
C PRO A 571 12.13 8.39 22.79
N ASP A 572 11.98 9.58 23.39
CA ASP A 572 11.28 9.84 24.66
C ASP A 572 9.75 9.75 24.57
N LEU A 573 9.20 9.89 23.35
CA LEU A 573 7.77 10.07 23.14
C LEU A 573 7.01 8.75 22.97
N PHE A 574 7.71 7.64 22.74
CA PHE A 574 7.11 6.35 22.39
C PHE A 574 7.54 5.23 23.34
N GLY A 575 6.58 4.37 23.72
CA GLY A 575 6.85 3.13 24.45
C GLY A 575 7.29 1.99 23.54
N VAL A 576 6.65 1.90 22.35
CA VAL A 576 6.87 0.84 21.35
C VAL A 576 6.92 1.42 19.94
N ALA A 577 7.81 0.89 19.10
CA ALA A 577 7.90 1.17 17.68
C ALA A 577 7.77 -0.12 16.85
N LEU A 578 6.90 -0.10 15.83
CA LEU A 578 6.60 -1.22 14.93
C LEU A 578 6.85 -0.82 13.46
N PRO A 579 8.11 -0.61 13.05
CA PRO A 579 8.43 -0.33 11.64
C PRO A 579 8.39 -1.61 10.81
N ALA A 580 7.57 -1.64 9.76
CA ALA A 580 7.43 -2.76 8.86
C ALA A 580 7.97 -2.44 7.46
N VAL A 581 8.76 -3.33 6.88
CA VAL A 581 9.30 -3.25 5.49
C VAL A 581 9.78 -1.84 5.11
N GLY A 582 10.47 -1.14 6.03
CA GLY A 582 10.76 0.28 5.95
C GLY A 582 11.98 0.63 5.09
N VAL A 583 11.93 1.80 4.44
CA VAL A 583 13.08 2.38 3.72
C VAL A 583 14.01 3.05 4.73
N MET A 584 14.89 2.26 5.37
CA MET A 584 15.68 2.71 6.53
C MET A 584 16.98 3.40 6.17
N ASP A 585 17.51 3.18 4.96
CA ASP A 585 18.74 3.80 4.45
C ASP A 585 18.41 4.69 3.25
N MET A 586 18.27 5.98 3.51
CA MET A 586 17.88 6.96 2.48
C MET A 586 19.01 7.33 1.53
N LEU A 587 20.23 6.88 1.80
CA LEU A 587 21.35 7.14 0.91
C LEU A 587 21.54 6.05 -0.15
N ARG A 588 20.86 4.90 0.00
CA ARG A 588 21.09 3.74 -0.87
C ARG A 588 19.84 3.16 -1.51
N TYR A 589 18.65 3.59 -1.12
CA TYR A 589 17.39 3.00 -1.58
C TYR A 589 17.27 2.96 -3.11
N GLN A 590 17.75 3.98 -3.83
CA GLN A 590 17.67 4.08 -5.29
C GLN A 590 18.59 3.09 -6.02
N LYS A 591 19.47 2.40 -5.28
CA LYS A 591 20.42 1.43 -5.84
C LYS A 591 19.83 0.02 -5.97
N PHE A 592 18.63 -0.20 -5.41
CA PHE A 592 17.97 -1.50 -5.38
C PHE A 592 16.70 -1.51 -6.20
N THR A 593 16.42 -2.60 -6.91
CA THR A 593 15.16 -2.95 -7.59
C THR A 593 14.35 -1.74 -8.12
N GLY A 594 13.16 -1.49 -7.57
CA GLY A 594 12.26 -0.38 -7.92
C GLY A 594 12.56 0.96 -7.23
N GLY A 595 13.60 1.04 -6.38
CA GLY A 595 13.88 2.24 -5.58
C GLY A 595 14.11 3.52 -6.40
N ARG A 596 14.56 3.41 -7.65
CA ARG A 596 14.72 4.57 -8.55
C ARG A 596 13.43 5.33 -8.81
N PHE A 597 12.30 4.65 -8.86
CA PHE A 597 10.98 5.28 -9.05
C PHE A 597 10.59 6.21 -7.89
N TRP A 598 11.24 6.08 -6.73
CA TRP A 598 10.95 6.90 -5.55
C TRP A 598 11.78 8.17 -5.47
N ALA A 599 12.67 8.41 -6.44
CA ALA A 599 13.50 9.61 -6.46
C ALA A 599 12.66 10.89 -6.66
N GLU A 600 11.49 10.80 -7.29
CA GLU A 600 10.53 11.90 -7.35
C GLU A 600 10.04 12.27 -5.95
N GLU A 601 9.74 11.31 -5.11
CA GLU A 601 9.23 11.50 -3.74
C GLU A 601 10.34 11.94 -2.77
N TYR A 602 11.52 11.30 -2.82
CA TYR A 602 12.55 11.47 -1.81
C TYR A 602 13.76 12.33 -2.25
N GLY A 603 14.01 12.45 -3.55
CA GLY A 603 15.31 12.87 -4.06
C GLY A 603 16.31 11.72 -4.07
N SER A 604 17.50 11.90 -4.65
CA SER A 604 18.53 10.86 -4.77
C SER A 604 19.84 11.27 -4.11
N SER A 605 20.53 10.34 -3.46
CA SER A 605 21.87 10.56 -2.95
C SER A 605 22.92 10.70 -4.05
N ASP A 606 22.55 10.46 -5.31
CA ASP A 606 23.38 10.74 -6.48
C ASP A 606 23.34 12.23 -6.87
N ASP A 607 22.46 13.03 -6.22
CA ASP A 607 22.36 14.48 -6.33
C ASP A 607 22.93 15.15 -5.08
N SER A 608 23.92 16.02 -5.27
CA SER A 608 24.61 16.75 -4.18
C SER A 608 23.66 17.63 -3.35
N THR A 609 22.57 18.12 -3.94
CA THR A 609 21.59 18.95 -3.25
C THR A 609 20.70 18.12 -2.33
N ALA A 610 20.46 16.86 -2.67
CA ALA A 610 19.57 15.96 -1.91
C ALA A 610 20.26 15.30 -0.71
N VAL A 611 21.55 15.04 -0.77
CA VAL A 611 22.30 14.32 0.31
C VAL A 611 22.10 14.97 1.67
N GLY A 612 22.04 16.31 1.72
CA GLY A 612 21.90 17.06 2.97
C GLY A 612 20.63 16.72 3.72
N TYR A 613 19.48 16.82 3.05
CA TYR A 613 18.20 16.54 3.67
C TYR A 613 17.93 15.02 3.84
N LEU A 614 18.42 14.17 2.93
CA LEU A 614 18.33 12.72 3.08
C LEU A 614 19.06 12.24 4.34
N LEU A 615 20.28 12.72 4.58
CA LEU A 615 21.04 12.42 5.80
C LEU A 615 20.33 12.91 7.06
N ALA A 616 19.68 14.07 7.01
CA ALA A 616 19.05 14.69 8.17
C ALA A 616 17.94 13.82 8.77
N TYR A 617 17.25 13.03 7.96
CA TYR A 617 16.14 12.19 8.44
C TYR A 617 16.33 10.69 8.23
N SER A 618 17.39 10.24 7.56
CA SER A 618 17.61 8.81 7.30
C SER A 618 17.69 8.01 8.59
N PRO A 619 16.78 7.07 8.86
CA PRO A 619 16.74 6.37 10.14
C PRO A 619 18.05 5.70 10.52
N LEU A 620 18.68 4.99 9.59
CA LEU A 620 19.93 4.26 9.82
C LEU A 620 21.07 5.18 10.26
N GLN A 621 21.24 6.34 9.60
CA GLN A 621 22.33 7.26 9.87
C GLN A 621 22.09 8.17 11.08
N ASN A 622 20.86 8.17 11.63
CA ASN A 622 20.50 8.98 12.81
C ASN A 622 20.35 8.18 14.09
N LEU A 623 20.65 6.88 14.09
CA LEU A 623 20.86 6.12 15.31
C LEU A 623 22.10 6.61 16.04
N LYS A 624 22.02 6.72 17.37
CA LYS A 624 23.08 7.27 18.23
C LYS A 624 23.39 6.29 19.35
N VAL A 625 24.64 5.93 19.46
CA VAL A 625 25.15 5.12 20.59
C VAL A 625 24.76 5.78 21.92
N GLY A 626 24.31 4.98 22.87
CA GLY A 626 23.98 5.46 24.21
C GLY A 626 22.60 6.09 24.35
N THR A 627 21.72 5.95 23.34
CA THR A 627 20.32 6.39 23.41
C THR A 627 19.41 5.23 23.81
N CYS A 628 18.48 5.49 24.74
CA CYS A 628 17.42 4.54 25.08
C CYS A 628 16.24 4.70 24.10
N TYR A 629 16.18 3.84 23.11
CA TYR A 629 15.10 3.82 22.12
C TYR A 629 13.87 3.08 22.64
N PRO A 630 12.66 3.29 22.04
CA PRO A 630 11.48 2.49 22.33
C PRO A 630 11.74 0.99 22.16
N ALA A 631 10.98 0.14 22.84
CA ALA A 631 10.94 -1.28 22.50
C ALA A 631 10.54 -1.42 21.04
N THR A 632 11.35 -2.09 20.22
CA THR A 632 11.18 -2.07 18.75
C THR A 632 11.05 -3.49 18.20
N LEU A 633 10.00 -3.73 17.39
CA LEU A 633 9.87 -4.93 16.58
C LEU A 633 9.92 -4.52 15.10
N VAL A 634 11.05 -4.75 14.46
CA VAL A 634 11.21 -4.56 13.01
C VAL A 634 10.66 -5.78 12.30
N THR A 635 9.69 -5.60 11.40
CA THR A 635 9.14 -6.68 10.57
C THR A 635 9.54 -6.49 9.11
N THR A 636 9.94 -7.58 8.44
CA THR A 636 10.27 -7.61 7.01
C THR A 636 10.07 -9.00 6.43
N ALA A 637 10.32 -9.18 5.13
CA ALA A 637 10.21 -10.47 4.45
C ALA A 637 11.45 -10.73 3.58
N ASP A 638 11.90 -11.98 3.51
CA ASP A 638 13.17 -12.36 2.85
C ASP A 638 13.13 -12.25 1.30
N HIS A 639 11.93 -12.23 0.71
CA HIS A 639 11.71 -12.07 -0.74
C HIS A 639 11.09 -10.71 -1.10
N ASP A 640 11.22 -9.70 -0.22
CA ASP A 640 10.78 -8.34 -0.52
C ASP A 640 11.66 -7.72 -1.61
N ASP A 641 11.14 -7.70 -2.85
CA ASP A 641 11.82 -7.13 -4.02
C ASP A 641 11.34 -5.70 -4.36
N ARG A 642 10.55 -5.09 -3.47
CA ARG A 642 10.16 -3.68 -3.51
C ARG A 642 11.03 -2.84 -2.58
N VAL A 643 10.98 -3.10 -1.28
CA VAL A 643 11.89 -2.54 -0.29
C VAL A 643 12.78 -3.66 0.23
N VAL A 644 13.95 -3.80 -0.37
CA VAL A 644 14.85 -4.94 -0.07
C VAL A 644 15.12 -5.06 1.44
N PRO A 645 15.09 -6.28 2.00
CA PRO A 645 15.19 -6.50 3.45
C PRO A 645 16.50 -6.02 4.08
N GLY A 646 17.55 -5.79 3.25
CA GLY A 646 18.80 -5.16 3.68
C GLY A 646 18.62 -3.82 4.41
N HIS A 647 17.58 -3.05 4.09
CA HIS A 647 17.19 -1.85 4.85
C HIS A 647 16.88 -2.18 6.31
N SER A 648 15.97 -3.13 6.51
CA SER A 648 15.53 -3.58 7.85
C SER A 648 16.66 -4.27 8.61
N PHE A 649 17.48 -5.06 7.91
CA PHE A 649 18.62 -5.77 8.51
C PHE A 649 19.67 -4.81 9.05
N LYS A 650 20.12 -3.85 8.25
CA LYS A 650 21.10 -2.85 8.68
C LYS A 650 20.57 -1.98 9.82
N PHE A 651 19.31 -1.57 9.73
CA PHE A 651 18.66 -0.78 10.77
C PHE A 651 18.58 -1.55 12.10
N ALA A 652 18.11 -2.81 12.09
CA ALA A 652 18.01 -3.63 13.28
C ALA A 652 19.37 -3.90 13.92
N ALA A 653 20.38 -4.28 13.12
CA ALA A 653 21.75 -4.51 13.61
C ALA A 653 22.38 -3.26 14.25
N THR A 654 22.15 -2.08 13.66
CA THR A 654 22.65 -0.81 14.22
C THR A 654 21.90 -0.44 15.49
N LEU A 655 20.56 -0.55 15.49
CA LEU A 655 19.74 -0.24 16.66
C LEU A 655 20.06 -1.15 17.85
N GLN A 656 20.28 -2.44 17.63
CA GLN A 656 20.71 -3.40 18.65
C GLN A 656 22.07 -3.02 19.26
N ALA A 657 23.00 -2.55 18.41
CA ALA A 657 24.33 -2.14 18.87
C ALA A 657 24.31 -0.81 19.67
N ASP A 658 23.37 0.10 19.35
CA ASP A 658 23.32 1.46 19.90
C ASP A 658 22.36 1.59 21.10
N GLN A 659 21.48 0.60 21.34
CA GLN A 659 20.49 0.61 22.42
C GLN A 659 21.15 0.68 23.81
N ALA A 660 20.81 1.71 24.58
CA ALA A 660 21.42 1.96 25.88
C ALA A 660 20.63 1.41 27.08
N CYS A 661 19.45 0.85 26.86
CA CYS A 661 18.59 0.35 27.94
C CYS A 661 18.09 -1.08 27.65
N ASP A 662 17.33 -1.65 28.57
CA ASP A 662 16.83 -3.03 28.54
C ASP A 662 15.61 -3.26 27.63
N ARG A 663 15.14 -2.23 26.92
CA ARG A 663 14.02 -2.35 25.99
C ARG A 663 14.43 -3.24 24.80
N PRO A 664 13.63 -4.27 24.45
CA PRO A 664 13.99 -5.21 23.39
C PRO A 664 13.98 -4.57 21.99
N VAL A 665 14.95 -4.99 21.18
CA VAL A 665 15.02 -4.70 19.75
C VAL A 665 14.97 -6.02 19.00
N MET A 666 13.84 -6.36 18.44
CA MET A 666 13.59 -7.64 17.76
C MET A 666 13.46 -7.45 16.25
N LEU A 667 13.97 -8.42 15.49
CA LEU A 667 13.84 -8.51 14.05
C LEU A 667 13.04 -9.77 13.68
N ARG A 668 11.85 -9.58 13.10
CA ARG A 668 11.01 -10.66 12.59
C ARG A 668 11.07 -10.69 11.06
N VAL A 669 11.64 -11.72 10.51
CA VAL A 669 11.74 -11.93 9.05
C VAL A 669 10.79 -13.04 8.63
N GLU A 670 9.77 -12.69 7.84
CA GLU A 670 8.86 -13.66 7.25
C GLU A 670 9.57 -14.42 6.12
N LYS A 671 9.61 -15.75 6.23
CA LYS A 671 10.22 -16.61 5.20
C LYS A 671 9.26 -16.82 4.02
N ALA A 672 9.79 -16.76 2.80
CA ALA A 672 9.02 -16.84 1.57
C ALA A 672 7.83 -15.85 1.52
N GLY A 673 8.02 -14.67 2.06
CA GLY A 673 7.11 -13.54 2.01
C GLY A 673 7.67 -12.40 1.18
N SER A 674 6.83 -11.46 0.76
CA SER A 674 7.21 -10.26 0.01
C SER A 674 6.71 -8.98 0.68
N HIS A 675 6.83 -7.83 -0.02
CA HIS A 675 6.43 -6.53 0.48
C HIS A 675 4.95 -6.45 0.88
N GLY A 676 4.05 -6.92 0.03
CA GLY A 676 2.61 -6.71 0.19
C GLY A 676 1.77 -7.98 0.31
N TYR A 677 2.36 -9.16 0.08
CA TYR A 677 1.62 -10.40 0.07
C TYR A 677 2.08 -11.36 1.16
N ARG A 678 1.11 -11.83 1.93
CA ARG A 678 1.21 -12.97 2.85
C ARG A 678 -0.10 -13.75 2.86
N PRO A 679 -0.08 -15.09 2.97
CA PRO A 679 -1.28 -15.88 3.23
C PRO A 679 -2.01 -15.42 4.50
N THR A 680 -3.33 -15.55 4.54
CA THR A 680 -4.17 -15.06 5.64
C THR A 680 -3.71 -15.53 7.03
N ASP A 681 -3.30 -16.79 7.16
CA ASP A 681 -2.80 -17.37 8.41
C ASP A 681 -1.48 -16.72 8.86
N ARG A 682 -0.60 -16.36 7.93
CA ARG A 682 0.66 -15.64 8.21
C ARG A 682 0.42 -14.19 8.59
N VAL A 683 -0.53 -13.51 7.93
CA VAL A 683 -0.96 -12.15 8.32
C VAL A 683 -1.49 -12.15 9.76
N ILE A 684 -2.36 -13.11 10.10
CA ILE A 684 -2.89 -13.25 11.46
C ILE A 684 -1.78 -13.50 12.49
N ALA A 685 -0.80 -14.35 12.15
CA ALA A 685 0.32 -14.65 13.04
C ALA A 685 1.22 -13.41 13.27
N GLU A 686 1.52 -12.65 12.21
CA GLU A 686 2.34 -11.45 12.30
C GLU A 686 1.66 -10.37 13.16
N ILE A 687 0.38 -10.09 12.94
CA ILE A 687 -0.38 -9.13 13.75
C ILE A 687 -0.49 -9.58 15.21
N ALA A 688 -0.63 -10.89 15.46
CA ALA A 688 -0.62 -11.42 16.83
C ALA A 688 0.73 -11.20 17.51
N ASP A 689 1.83 -11.36 16.78
CA ASP A 689 3.19 -11.08 17.24
C ASP A 689 3.38 -9.60 17.58
N GLU A 690 2.96 -8.70 16.68
CA GLU A 690 3.04 -7.25 16.87
C GLU A 690 2.22 -6.78 18.07
N PHE A 691 0.97 -7.24 18.21
CA PHE A 691 0.11 -6.86 19.32
C PHE A 691 0.57 -7.43 20.66
N ALA A 692 1.04 -8.68 20.65
CA ALA A 692 1.62 -9.29 21.84
C ALA A 692 2.88 -8.53 22.29
N PHE A 693 3.78 -8.20 21.34
CA PHE A 693 4.97 -7.40 21.59
C PHE A 693 4.60 -6.02 22.14
N ALA A 694 3.67 -5.32 21.50
CA ALA A 694 3.23 -3.99 21.91
C ALA A 694 2.67 -4.03 23.34
N LEU A 695 1.73 -4.92 23.65
CA LEU A 695 1.11 -5.00 24.98
C LEU A 695 2.07 -5.44 26.08
N ALA A 696 3.10 -6.23 25.77
CA ALA A 696 4.10 -6.65 26.72
C ALA A 696 5.08 -5.51 27.10
N ASN A 697 5.32 -4.58 26.18
CA ASN A 697 6.30 -3.49 26.34
C ASN A 697 5.68 -2.11 26.59
N LEU A 698 4.37 -1.94 26.35
CA LEU A 698 3.63 -0.77 26.83
C LEU A 698 3.36 -0.91 28.32
N GLY A 699 3.64 0.08 29.12
CA GLY A 699 3.44 0.05 30.57
C GLY A 699 1.95 0.01 30.99
N VAL A 700 1.15 -0.87 30.35
CA VAL A 700 -0.29 -1.00 30.61
C VAL A 700 -0.59 -2.22 31.49
N ARG A 701 -1.48 -2.05 32.48
CA ARG A 701 -2.02 -3.20 33.21
C ARG A 701 -2.95 -3.99 32.27
N ALA A 702 -2.84 -5.31 32.35
CA ALA A 702 -3.79 -6.18 31.66
C ALA A 702 -5.21 -5.88 32.13
N PRO A 703 -6.21 -5.70 31.24
CA PRO A 703 -7.60 -5.67 31.64
C PRO A 703 -8.03 -6.99 32.23
#